data_32fb055174395894fd3f4e54568c77ac
#
_entry.id   32fb055174395894fd3f4e54568c77ac
#
_cell.length_a   1.000
_cell.length_b   1.000
_cell.length_c   1.000
_cell.angle_alpha   90.00
_cell.angle_beta   90.00
_cell.angle_gamma   90.00
#
_symmetry.space_group_name_H-M   'P 1'
#
loop_
_entity.id
_entity.type
_entity.pdbx_description
1 polymer ?
#
loop_
_entity_poly.entity_id
_entity_poly.type
_entity_poly.pdbx_seq_one_letter_code
_entity_poly.pdbx_strand_id
1 'polypeptide(L)'
;MLKKLKEYKLFETAPGTGKEKAKVKYPGLRDAVDGNTAVIHVEREASDAAGAYPITPSTQMGEYWAEAAAQGHLNISGRPLIFIEPESEHAAAGVTAGMSMTGLRATNFSSAQGVAFMHESLYAAVGKRLPYVLNMGCRAITKASLNVHCGHDDYHCVDDTGFIQVMAKDAQGAADLNLIARKVAELSLTPAIVGQDGFLTTHLIESVLLPERELVAEYLGRPDDLIDTPTPAQAMLYGPKRRRVPAIWDVDVPLLSGPVQNQDAYMQAVAGQRPYFFDHIESITDRCMAEYAELTGRQYRRVATYRCEDADYLILGMGSMIVQAEAVADWLREQRKLKVGVVDLTVFRPFPGNLVGAVLKGRKGVAVLERTDQPLAEDLPLMREVRATLTKCLENGAAEGRLPYEGYAAYASAKDMPRLYSGCYGLGSRDLQPEALIGAVENMLPGAAQKKFFYLSVDFVRDPANPKDEIRQQALQDAYPRIGELAVRGSENPNLLPKDAITVRMHSVGGWGAITTGKNLAMTLYELLGWHIKSNPKYGSEKKGQPTTYYLCAAPEPIRVNSEYVYVDVVLSPDPNVYEHSNPLAGLKRGGVFIIQSNLSAADLWASFPLPMQKQIVDNDIRVFYLDAFRIAREEAGSADLQLRMQGIAFQGAFFAASPVMKNAGLSEEKLFEAIEAQLQAKFGAKG
;
A
#
# COMPACT_ATOMS: atom_id res chain seq x y z
N MET A 1 -6.35 33.91 -0.72
CA MET A 1 -5.87 32.56 -0.33
C MET A 1 -6.86 31.48 -0.74
N LEU A 2 -8.08 31.45 -0.22
CA LEU A 2 -9.12 30.50 -0.61
C LEU A 2 -9.43 30.46 -2.12
N LYS A 3 -9.31 31.60 -2.82
CA LYS A 3 -9.53 31.69 -4.27
C LYS A 3 -8.42 30.98 -5.07
N LYS A 4 -7.14 31.12 -4.66
CA LYS A 4 -6.00 30.37 -5.27
C LYS A 4 -6.01 28.88 -4.94
N LEU A 5 -6.44 28.52 -3.72
CA LEU A 5 -6.59 27.10 -3.36
C LEU A 5 -7.72 26.43 -4.15
N LYS A 6 -8.78 27.20 -4.52
CA LYS A 6 -9.81 26.74 -5.44
C LYS A 6 -9.30 26.58 -6.88
N GLU A 7 -8.36 27.43 -7.33
CA GLU A 7 -7.71 27.29 -8.63
C GLU A 7 -6.88 26.01 -8.74
N TYR A 8 -6.22 25.58 -7.64
CA TYR A 8 -5.51 24.29 -7.57
C TYR A 8 -6.42 23.09 -7.30
N LYS A 9 -7.75 23.30 -7.13
CA LYS A 9 -8.73 22.25 -6.79
C LYS A 9 -8.33 21.39 -5.58
N LEU A 10 -7.54 21.93 -4.66
CA LEU A 10 -7.04 21.20 -3.47
C LEU A 10 -8.13 20.82 -2.47
N PHE A 11 -9.31 21.48 -2.53
CA PHE A 11 -10.40 21.35 -1.57
C PHE A 11 -11.73 21.00 -2.23
N GLU A 12 -11.76 20.21 -3.27
CA GLU A 12 -13.05 19.63 -3.68
C GLU A 12 -13.37 18.47 -2.73
N THR A 13 -14.47 18.63 -2.00
CA THR A 13 -15.05 17.60 -1.13
C THR A 13 -15.34 16.34 -1.94
N ALA A 14 -15.18 15.18 -1.29
CA ALA A 14 -15.73 13.93 -1.80
C ALA A 14 -17.19 14.16 -2.23
N PRO A 15 -17.67 13.56 -3.33
CA PRO A 15 -19.00 13.81 -3.85
C PRO A 15 -20.04 13.53 -2.77
N GLY A 16 -20.71 14.61 -2.35
CA GLY A 16 -21.79 14.53 -1.38
C GLY A 16 -22.90 13.62 -1.94
N THR A 17 -23.41 12.78 -1.08
CA THR A 17 -24.59 11.96 -1.32
C THR A 17 -25.73 12.85 -1.80
N GLY A 18 -26.10 12.83 -3.10
CA GLY A 18 -27.29 13.51 -3.53
C GLY A 18 -27.37 14.14 -4.93
N LYS A 19 -26.45 13.83 -5.86
CA LYS A 19 -26.67 14.08 -7.29
C LYS A 19 -26.54 12.78 -8.04
N GLU A 20 -27.43 12.51 -9.00
CA GLU A 20 -27.28 11.41 -9.96
C GLU A 20 -25.83 11.40 -10.46
N LYS A 21 -25.09 10.32 -10.14
CA LYS A 21 -23.73 10.16 -10.62
C LYS A 21 -23.81 10.14 -12.14
N ALA A 22 -23.22 11.12 -12.80
CA ALA A 22 -23.01 11.05 -14.25
C ALA A 22 -22.43 9.66 -14.55
N LYS A 23 -23.03 8.94 -15.51
CA LYS A 23 -22.60 7.59 -15.87
C LYS A 23 -21.19 7.68 -16.44
N VAL A 24 -20.18 7.33 -15.65
CA VAL A 24 -18.78 7.31 -16.10
C VAL A 24 -18.60 6.24 -17.18
N LYS A 25 -17.65 6.44 -18.09
CA LYS A 25 -17.42 5.54 -19.20
C LYS A 25 -16.89 4.17 -18.73
N TYR A 26 -15.97 4.18 -17.77
CA TYR A 26 -15.30 3.01 -17.22
C TYR A 26 -15.43 2.96 -15.69
N PRO A 27 -16.51 2.36 -15.18
CA PRO A 27 -16.73 2.30 -13.72
C PRO A 27 -15.78 1.36 -12.98
N GLY A 28 -15.12 0.45 -13.69
CA GLY A 28 -14.27 -0.61 -13.16
C GLY A 28 -15.00 -1.94 -12.95
N LEU A 29 -14.22 -3.01 -13.02
CA LEU A 29 -14.66 -4.37 -12.76
C LEU A 29 -14.54 -4.63 -11.24
N ARG A 30 -15.67 -4.88 -10.59
CA ARG A 30 -15.67 -5.15 -9.15
C ARG A 30 -15.03 -6.49 -8.86
N ASP A 31 -13.97 -6.48 -8.05
CA ASP A 31 -13.23 -7.68 -7.64
C ASP A 31 -12.65 -7.47 -6.23
N ALA A 32 -12.05 -8.53 -5.69
CA ALA A 32 -11.35 -8.50 -4.41
C ALA A 32 -9.96 -9.14 -4.58
N VAL A 33 -8.95 -8.30 -4.66
CA VAL A 33 -7.57 -8.71 -4.96
C VAL A 33 -6.56 -7.98 -4.10
N ASP A 34 -5.35 -8.51 -4.02
CA ASP A 34 -4.21 -7.84 -3.42
C ASP A 34 -3.51 -6.89 -4.43
N GLY A 35 -2.63 -6.04 -3.89
CA GLY A 35 -1.95 -5.03 -4.70
C GLY A 35 -1.08 -5.61 -5.81
N ASN A 36 -0.41 -6.75 -5.60
CA ASN A 36 0.37 -7.42 -6.65
C ASN A 36 -0.53 -7.88 -7.81
N THR A 37 -1.66 -8.49 -7.48
CA THR A 37 -2.66 -8.92 -8.48
C THR A 37 -3.24 -7.72 -9.23
N ALA A 38 -3.55 -6.63 -8.52
CA ALA A 38 -4.07 -5.40 -9.12
C ALA A 38 -3.07 -4.76 -10.11
N VAL A 39 -1.78 -4.75 -9.78
CA VAL A 39 -0.72 -4.28 -10.69
C VAL A 39 -0.64 -5.17 -11.93
N ILE A 40 -0.60 -6.49 -11.79
CA ILE A 40 -0.48 -7.40 -12.93
C ILE A 40 -1.72 -7.39 -13.81
N HIS A 41 -2.90 -7.16 -13.23
CA HIS A 41 -4.12 -7.00 -14.01
C HIS A 41 -3.98 -5.91 -15.09
N VAL A 42 -3.37 -4.76 -14.75
CA VAL A 42 -3.16 -3.66 -15.70
C VAL A 42 -1.88 -3.80 -16.52
N GLU A 43 -0.80 -4.31 -15.92
CA GLU A 43 0.49 -4.42 -16.61
C GLU A 43 0.47 -5.42 -17.77
N ARG A 44 -0.15 -6.59 -17.59
CA ARG A 44 -0.27 -7.59 -18.68
C ARG A 44 -1.08 -7.10 -19.88
N GLU A 45 -1.97 -6.14 -19.65
CA GLU A 45 -2.73 -5.50 -20.73
C GLU A 45 -1.92 -4.35 -21.35
N ALA A 46 -1.23 -3.56 -20.55
CA ALA A 46 -0.53 -2.36 -20.99
C ALA A 46 0.81 -2.65 -21.67
N SER A 47 1.61 -3.57 -21.11
CA SER A 47 3.04 -3.72 -21.45
C SER A 47 3.32 -4.85 -22.45
N ASP A 48 4.43 -4.71 -23.19
CA ASP A 48 4.90 -5.71 -24.16
C ASP A 48 5.89 -6.69 -23.50
N ALA A 49 6.70 -6.20 -22.57
CA ALA A 49 7.82 -6.95 -22.03
C ALA A 49 8.13 -6.60 -20.58
N ALA A 50 8.57 -7.60 -19.81
CA ALA A 50 9.07 -7.44 -18.45
C ALA A 50 10.46 -8.06 -18.28
N GLY A 51 11.35 -7.32 -17.61
CA GLY A 51 12.60 -7.83 -17.08
C GLY A 51 12.56 -7.76 -15.56
N ALA A 52 12.62 -8.91 -14.86
CA ALA A 52 12.54 -8.94 -13.41
C ALA A 52 13.34 -10.09 -12.82
N TYR A 53 13.80 -9.91 -11.58
CA TYR A 53 14.40 -10.96 -10.76
C TYR A 53 13.57 -11.09 -9.47
N PRO A 54 13.23 -12.33 -9.04
CA PRO A 54 12.28 -12.54 -7.93
C PRO A 54 12.83 -12.03 -6.60
N ILE A 55 12.12 -11.08 -5.99
CA ILE A 55 12.40 -10.60 -4.64
C ILE A 55 11.11 -10.27 -3.90
N THR A 56 10.94 -10.84 -2.70
CA THR A 56 9.75 -10.59 -1.85
C THR A 56 9.76 -9.12 -1.35
N PRO A 57 8.62 -8.40 -1.39
CA PRO A 57 7.25 -8.85 -1.65
C PRO A 57 6.76 -8.68 -3.11
N SER A 58 7.62 -8.33 -4.05
CA SER A 58 7.25 -8.14 -5.47
C SER A 58 7.30 -9.45 -6.30
N THR A 59 7.76 -10.56 -5.74
CA THR A 59 7.91 -11.86 -6.44
C THR A 59 6.65 -12.27 -7.22
N GLN A 60 5.48 -12.15 -6.61
CA GLN A 60 4.22 -12.55 -7.24
C GLN A 60 3.90 -11.76 -8.52
N MET A 61 4.34 -10.52 -8.65
CA MET A 61 4.15 -9.76 -9.88
C MET A 61 4.88 -10.41 -11.04
N GLY A 62 6.14 -10.83 -10.84
CA GLY A 62 6.92 -11.56 -11.84
C GLY A 62 6.33 -12.95 -12.15
N GLU A 63 5.90 -13.69 -11.11
CA GLU A 63 5.25 -15.01 -11.27
C GLU A 63 3.97 -14.92 -12.10
N TYR A 64 3.07 -13.99 -11.80
CA TYR A 64 1.83 -13.80 -12.54
C TYR A 64 2.05 -13.29 -13.96
N TRP A 65 3.09 -12.46 -14.18
CA TRP A 65 3.50 -12.08 -15.53
C TRP A 65 3.99 -13.29 -16.34
N ALA A 66 4.89 -14.10 -15.75
CA ALA A 66 5.41 -15.30 -16.39
C ALA A 66 4.29 -16.31 -16.72
N GLU A 67 3.33 -16.47 -15.81
CA GLU A 67 2.15 -17.31 -16.03
C GLU A 67 1.32 -16.82 -17.21
N ALA A 68 1.00 -15.51 -17.25
CA ALA A 68 0.25 -14.91 -18.35
C ALA A 68 0.98 -15.07 -19.70
N ALA A 69 2.30 -14.87 -19.72
CA ALA A 69 3.14 -15.07 -20.90
C ALA A 69 3.12 -16.54 -21.37
N ALA A 70 3.24 -17.50 -20.45
CA ALA A 70 3.19 -18.94 -20.75
C ALA A 70 1.81 -19.40 -21.25
N GLN A 71 0.75 -18.75 -20.80
CA GLN A 71 -0.63 -19.01 -21.28
C GLN A 71 -0.93 -18.34 -22.63
N GLY A 72 0.02 -17.60 -23.22
CA GLY A 72 -0.14 -16.93 -24.49
C GLY A 72 -1.04 -15.70 -24.47
N HIS A 73 -1.11 -15.02 -23.31
CA HIS A 73 -1.88 -13.78 -23.19
C HIS A 73 -1.43 -12.73 -24.21
N LEU A 74 -2.40 -12.08 -24.86
CA LEU A 74 -2.14 -10.97 -25.78
C LEU A 74 -2.55 -9.65 -25.14
N ASN A 75 -1.62 -8.69 -25.09
CA ASN A 75 -1.87 -7.35 -24.55
C ASN A 75 -2.82 -6.52 -25.44
N ILE A 76 -3.08 -5.26 -25.07
CA ILE A 76 -3.94 -4.34 -25.86
C ILE A 76 -3.42 -4.05 -27.28
N SER A 77 -2.12 -4.27 -27.53
CA SER A 77 -1.51 -4.15 -28.86
C SER A 77 -1.63 -5.44 -29.68
N GLY A 78 -2.23 -6.51 -29.13
CA GLY A 78 -2.32 -7.83 -29.75
C GLY A 78 -0.99 -8.57 -29.82
N ARG A 79 -0.03 -8.23 -28.94
CA ARG A 79 1.30 -8.83 -28.85
C ARG A 79 1.38 -9.82 -27.70
N PRO A 80 2.09 -10.96 -27.87
CA PRO A 80 2.40 -11.84 -26.75
C PRO A 80 3.34 -11.16 -25.77
N LEU A 81 3.21 -11.52 -24.48
CA LEU A 81 4.07 -10.99 -23.45
C LEU A 81 5.47 -11.61 -23.51
N ILE A 82 6.50 -10.76 -23.39
CA ILE A 82 7.90 -11.18 -23.30
C ILE A 82 8.31 -11.12 -21.83
N PHE A 83 8.99 -12.18 -21.35
CA PHE A 83 9.55 -12.20 -20.01
C PHE A 83 11.01 -12.67 -20.04
N ILE A 84 11.89 -11.90 -19.40
CA ILE A 84 13.29 -12.27 -19.19
C ILE A 84 13.59 -12.15 -17.70
N GLU A 85 13.97 -13.28 -17.11
CA GLU A 85 14.49 -13.39 -15.74
C GLU A 85 16.00 -13.63 -15.81
N PRO A 86 16.82 -12.59 -15.61
CA PRO A 86 18.28 -12.73 -15.60
C PRO A 86 18.78 -13.17 -14.21
N GLU A 87 20.11 -13.18 -14.01
CA GLU A 87 20.75 -13.68 -12.79
C GLU A 87 20.69 -12.70 -11.59
N SER A 88 20.22 -11.45 -11.79
CA SER A 88 20.18 -10.44 -10.72
C SER A 88 19.25 -9.28 -11.05
N GLU A 89 18.87 -8.49 -10.02
CA GLU A 89 18.06 -7.29 -10.19
C GLU A 89 18.80 -6.22 -11.03
N HIS A 90 20.14 -6.11 -10.88
CA HIS A 90 20.95 -5.21 -11.71
C HIS A 90 20.84 -5.56 -13.20
N ALA A 91 21.00 -6.84 -13.52
CA ALA A 91 20.83 -7.33 -14.89
C ALA A 91 19.38 -7.15 -15.39
N ALA A 92 18.38 -7.34 -14.52
CA ALA A 92 16.98 -7.10 -14.84
C ALA A 92 16.72 -5.64 -15.20
N ALA A 93 17.34 -4.68 -14.50
CA ALA A 93 17.26 -3.26 -14.85
C ALA A 93 17.86 -2.98 -16.23
N GLY A 94 19.01 -3.58 -16.54
CA GLY A 94 19.66 -3.48 -17.86
C GLY A 94 18.81 -4.08 -18.98
N VAL A 95 18.21 -5.25 -18.75
CA VAL A 95 17.29 -5.91 -19.68
C VAL A 95 16.05 -5.03 -19.94
N THR A 96 15.42 -4.48 -18.88
CA THR A 96 14.26 -3.60 -19.02
C THR A 96 14.58 -2.34 -19.81
N ALA A 97 15.75 -1.74 -19.53
CA ALA A 97 16.24 -0.58 -20.28
C ALA A 97 16.44 -0.95 -21.77
N GLY A 98 17.07 -2.09 -22.07
CA GLY A 98 17.24 -2.60 -23.43
C GLY A 98 15.91 -2.80 -24.16
N MET A 99 14.93 -3.42 -23.52
CA MET A 99 13.58 -3.56 -24.05
C MET A 99 12.96 -2.19 -24.41
N SER A 100 13.05 -1.21 -23.49
CA SER A 100 12.56 0.14 -23.75
C SER A 100 13.29 0.83 -24.89
N MET A 101 14.61 0.61 -25.05
CA MET A 101 15.39 1.16 -26.16
C MET A 101 14.97 0.64 -27.54
N THR A 102 14.40 -0.55 -27.60
CA THR A 102 13.84 -1.09 -28.86
C THR A 102 12.43 -0.62 -29.20
N GLY A 103 11.87 0.25 -28.35
CA GLY A 103 10.51 0.78 -28.54
C GLY A 103 9.40 -0.11 -28.02
N LEU A 104 9.74 -1.12 -27.19
CA LEU A 104 8.76 -1.90 -26.45
C LEU A 104 8.31 -1.13 -25.20
N ARG A 105 7.01 -1.27 -24.88
CA ARG A 105 6.49 -0.82 -23.59
C ARG A 105 6.94 -1.80 -22.51
N ALA A 106 7.94 -1.40 -21.73
CA ALA A 106 8.61 -2.26 -20.77
C ALA A 106 8.16 -1.99 -19.31
N THR A 107 8.29 -3.02 -18.47
CA THR A 107 8.04 -2.96 -17.02
C THR A 107 9.06 -3.79 -16.25
N ASN A 108 9.22 -3.49 -14.96
CA ASN A 108 10.08 -4.22 -14.03
C ASN A 108 9.37 -4.35 -12.67
N PHE A 109 9.69 -5.40 -11.91
CA PHE A 109 9.15 -5.67 -10.58
C PHE A 109 10.31 -5.90 -9.61
N SER A 110 10.43 -5.08 -8.55
CA SER A 110 11.52 -5.23 -7.58
C SER A 110 11.17 -4.68 -6.20
N SER A 111 12.08 -4.86 -5.24
CA SER A 111 11.95 -4.48 -3.83
C SER A 111 13.31 -4.37 -3.17
N ALA A 112 13.42 -3.63 -2.06
CA ALA A 112 14.54 -3.66 -1.11
C ALA A 112 15.94 -3.58 -1.73
N GLN A 113 16.77 -4.59 -1.39
CA GLN A 113 18.14 -4.68 -1.87
C GLN A 113 18.22 -4.75 -3.38
N GLY A 114 17.23 -5.35 -4.07
CA GLY A 114 17.17 -5.39 -5.53
C GLY A 114 17.11 -3.99 -6.13
N VAL A 115 16.30 -3.10 -5.55
CA VAL A 115 16.23 -1.69 -5.96
C VAL A 115 17.55 -0.98 -5.71
N ALA A 116 18.15 -1.15 -4.53
CA ALA A 116 19.45 -0.57 -4.23
C ALA A 116 20.56 -1.10 -5.17
N PHE A 117 20.49 -2.38 -5.54
CA PHE A 117 21.46 -3.00 -6.45
C PHE A 117 21.36 -2.49 -7.88
N MET A 118 20.19 -2.07 -8.34
CA MET A 118 20.00 -1.49 -9.69
C MET A 118 20.23 0.02 -9.78
N HIS A 119 20.59 0.71 -8.70
CA HIS A 119 20.62 2.17 -8.57
C HIS A 119 21.36 2.86 -9.72
N GLU A 120 22.57 2.42 -10.09
CA GLU A 120 23.34 2.99 -11.21
C GLU A 120 22.59 2.87 -12.55
N SER A 121 21.98 1.70 -12.81
CA SER A 121 21.21 1.47 -14.02
C SER A 121 19.99 2.39 -14.13
N LEU A 122 19.40 2.80 -13.02
CA LEU A 122 18.27 3.73 -12.99
C LEU A 122 18.70 5.14 -13.45
N TYR A 123 19.85 5.63 -13.04
CA TYR A 123 20.42 6.89 -13.56
C TYR A 123 20.60 6.84 -15.09
N ALA A 124 21.13 5.72 -15.57
CA ALA A 124 21.34 5.52 -17.01
C ALA A 124 20.02 5.52 -17.78
N ALA A 125 18.97 4.90 -17.24
CA ALA A 125 17.64 4.89 -17.84
C ALA A 125 17.03 6.29 -17.95
N VAL A 126 17.15 7.11 -16.89
CA VAL A 126 16.71 8.51 -16.91
C VAL A 126 17.48 9.31 -17.95
N GLY A 127 18.80 9.19 -17.97
CA GLY A 127 19.65 9.89 -18.93
C GLY A 127 19.35 9.56 -20.38
N LYS A 128 18.96 8.32 -20.66
CA LYS A 128 18.54 7.83 -21.98
C LYS A 128 17.07 8.08 -22.32
N ARG A 129 16.29 8.70 -21.41
CA ARG A 129 14.88 9.03 -21.66
C ARG A 129 13.98 7.81 -21.92
N LEU A 130 14.18 6.73 -21.17
CA LEU A 130 13.46 5.46 -21.34
C LEU A 130 12.17 5.42 -20.53
N PRO A 131 10.98 5.45 -21.17
CA PRO A 131 9.72 5.63 -20.46
C PRO A 131 9.14 4.29 -19.97
N TYR A 132 9.87 3.53 -19.15
CA TYR A 132 9.35 2.32 -18.53
C TYR A 132 8.87 2.55 -17.09
N VAL A 133 8.15 1.59 -16.54
CA VAL A 133 7.66 1.62 -15.16
C VAL A 133 8.35 0.53 -14.33
N LEU A 134 8.89 0.92 -13.17
CA LEU A 134 9.33 0.02 -12.11
C LEU A 134 8.23 -0.07 -11.05
N ASN A 135 7.60 -1.23 -10.92
CA ASN A 135 6.63 -1.52 -9.88
C ASN A 135 7.36 -2.03 -8.62
N MET A 136 7.24 -1.28 -7.55
CA MET A 136 7.99 -1.53 -6.32
C MET A 136 7.07 -1.98 -5.19
N GLY A 137 7.28 -3.21 -4.69
CA GLY A 137 6.75 -3.62 -3.40
C GLY A 137 7.69 -3.13 -2.30
N CYS A 138 7.40 -1.98 -1.69
CA CYS A 138 8.30 -1.31 -0.77
C CYS A 138 8.65 -2.17 0.44
N ARG A 139 9.93 -2.36 0.70
CA ARG A 139 10.47 -3.22 1.73
C ARG A 139 11.65 -2.57 2.43
N ALA A 140 11.75 -2.80 3.75
CA ALA A 140 12.91 -2.39 4.53
C ALA A 140 14.21 -3.00 3.98
N ILE A 141 15.25 -2.17 3.82
CA ILE A 141 16.58 -2.65 3.46
C ILE A 141 17.24 -3.26 4.69
N THR A 142 18.06 -4.29 4.49
CA THR A 142 18.80 -4.98 5.55
C THR A 142 19.63 -4.00 6.37
N LYS A 143 19.41 -4.00 7.69
CA LYS A 143 20.24 -3.30 8.69
C LYS A 143 21.08 -4.34 9.46
N ALA A 144 20.95 -4.43 10.77
CA ALA A 144 21.61 -5.49 11.54
C ALA A 144 21.07 -6.88 11.21
N SER A 145 19.81 -6.99 10.81
CA SER A 145 19.14 -8.23 10.40
C SER A 145 18.32 -8.02 9.16
N LEU A 146 18.13 -9.09 8.38
CA LEU A 146 17.24 -9.10 7.25
C LEU A 146 15.78 -9.00 7.73
N ASN A 147 15.01 -8.14 7.08
CA ASN A 147 13.56 -8.07 7.23
C ASN A 147 12.91 -8.06 5.85
N VAL A 148 11.90 -8.90 5.62
CA VAL A 148 11.23 -9.03 4.31
C VAL A 148 9.97 -8.18 4.20
N HIS A 149 9.61 -7.49 5.29
CA HIS A 149 8.39 -6.70 5.40
C HIS A 149 8.61 -5.22 5.05
N CYS A 150 7.51 -4.47 5.08
CA CYS A 150 7.44 -3.11 4.61
C CYS A 150 8.42 -2.14 5.29
N GLY A 151 8.97 -1.28 4.51
CA GLY A 151 9.70 -0.07 4.83
C GLY A 151 9.77 0.78 3.56
N HIS A 152 10.00 2.08 3.67
CA HIS A 152 10.22 2.95 2.51
C HIS A 152 11.71 3.20 2.26
N ASP A 153 12.58 2.35 2.84
CA ASP A 153 14.03 2.48 2.69
C ASP A 153 14.46 2.37 1.23
N ASP A 154 13.87 1.40 0.49
CA ASP A 154 14.13 1.17 -0.93
C ASP A 154 13.56 2.27 -1.83
N TYR A 155 12.39 2.80 -1.48
CA TYR A 155 11.77 3.90 -2.18
C TYR A 155 12.61 5.18 -2.11
N HIS A 156 13.17 5.46 -0.94
CA HIS A 156 14.01 6.62 -0.70
C HIS A 156 15.47 6.43 -1.13
N CYS A 157 15.94 5.20 -1.33
CA CYS A 157 17.32 4.99 -1.81
C CYS A 157 17.50 5.36 -3.29
N VAL A 158 16.43 5.68 -4.01
CA VAL A 158 16.45 6.02 -5.44
C VAL A 158 15.81 7.38 -5.76
N ASP A 159 15.55 8.20 -4.77
CA ASP A 159 14.89 9.50 -4.93
C ASP A 159 15.78 10.56 -5.59
N ASP A 160 17.06 10.27 -5.79
CA ASP A 160 18.06 11.06 -6.47
C ASP A 160 18.27 10.69 -7.97
N THR A 161 17.70 9.57 -8.42
CA THR A 161 17.93 9.03 -9.78
C THR A 161 17.27 9.82 -10.91
N GLY A 162 16.25 10.62 -10.59
CA GLY A 162 15.45 11.35 -11.57
C GLY A 162 14.23 10.59 -12.10
N PHE A 163 13.90 9.44 -11.52
CA PHE A 163 12.62 8.78 -11.77
C PHE A 163 11.46 9.61 -11.22
N ILE A 164 10.33 9.56 -11.91
CA ILE A 164 9.04 9.98 -11.34
C ILE A 164 8.69 8.96 -10.26
N GLN A 165 8.34 9.43 -9.06
CA GLN A 165 7.97 8.54 -7.96
C GLN A 165 6.55 8.80 -7.51
N VAL A 166 5.70 7.79 -7.62
CA VAL A 166 4.33 7.80 -7.09
C VAL A 166 4.15 6.69 -6.06
N MET A 167 3.31 6.93 -5.05
CA MET A 167 3.01 5.98 -3.97
C MET A 167 1.52 5.69 -3.90
N ALA A 168 1.16 4.41 -4.01
CA ALA A 168 -0.20 3.94 -3.83
C ALA A 168 -0.51 3.71 -2.34
N LYS A 169 -1.70 4.09 -1.90
CA LYS A 169 -2.16 3.88 -0.52
C LYS A 169 -2.97 2.60 -0.32
N ASP A 170 -3.41 1.98 -1.41
CA ASP A 170 -4.24 0.77 -1.43
C ASP A 170 -4.09 0.04 -2.77
N ALA A 171 -4.71 -1.12 -2.91
CA ALA A 171 -4.65 -1.92 -4.14
C ALA A 171 -5.34 -1.21 -5.33
N GLN A 172 -6.39 -0.42 -5.09
CA GLN A 172 -7.00 0.41 -6.13
C GLN A 172 -6.00 1.41 -6.70
N GLY A 173 -5.30 2.13 -5.80
CA GLY A 173 -4.25 3.05 -6.18
C GLY A 173 -3.09 2.37 -6.91
N ALA A 174 -2.73 1.14 -6.53
CA ALA A 174 -1.67 0.39 -7.19
C ALA A 174 -1.98 0.12 -8.68
N ALA A 175 -3.22 -0.23 -9.01
CA ALA A 175 -3.64 -0.39 -10.40
C ALA A 175 -3.76 0.95 -11.15
N ASP A 176 -4.48 1.91 -10.58
CA ASP A 176 -4.82 3.16 -11.25
C ASP A 176 -3.58 4.05 -11.46
N LEU A 177 -2.74 4.20 -10.43
CA LEU A 177 -1.51 4.99 -10.51
C LEU A 177 -0.46 4.35 -11.42
N ASN A 178 -0.49 3.03 -11.62
CA ASN A 178 0.33 2.37 -12.61
C ASN A 178 0.03 2.90 -14.02
N LEU A 179 -1.24 2.95 -14.41
CA LEU A 179 -1.66 3.48 -15.72
C LEU A 179 -1.33 4.97 -15.85
N ILE A 180 -1.58 5.75 -14.80
CA ILE A 180 -1.28 7.19 -14.77
C ILE A 180 0.22 7.43 -14.90
N ALA A 181 1.05 6.75 -14.09
CA ALA A 181 2.50 6.90 -14.11
C ALA A 181 3.09 6.47 -15.47
N ARG A 182 2.57 5.40 -16.07
CA ARG A 182 2.97 4.96 -17.40
C ARG A 182 2.70 6.03 -18.47
N LYS A 183 1.48 6.59 -18.48
CA LYS A 183 1.16 7.68 -19.43
C LYS A 183 2.05 8.90 -19.23
N VAL A 184 2.29 9.29 -17.98
CA VAL A 184 3.20 10.40 -17.65
C VAL A 184 4.61 10.08 -18.13
N ALA A 185 5.13 8.87 -17.87
CA ALA A 185 6.46 8.45 -18.30
C ALA A 185 6.61 8.54 -19.83
N GLU A 186 5.63 8.05 -20.59
CA GLU A 186 5.64 8.06 -22.05
C GLU A 186 5.55 9.48 -22.63
N LEU A 187 4.74 10.36 -22.04
CA LEU A 187 4.61 11.73 -22.50
C LEU A 187 5.82 12.59 -22.11
N SER A 188 6.41 12.36 -20.93
CA SER A 188 7.58 13.11 -20.46
C SER A 188 8.92 12.53 -20.91
N LEU A 189 8.95 11.32 -21.45
CA LEU A 189 10.15 10.52 -21.71
C LEU A 189 11.04 10.43 -20.46
N THR A 190 10.41 10.12 -19.33
CA THR A 190 11.06 9.94 -18.03
C THR A 190 10.50 8.70 -17.36
N PRO A 191 11.33 7.73 -16.94
CA PRO A 191 10.82 6.52 -16.31
C PRO A 191 10.12 6.82 -14.98
N ALA A 192 9.25 5.92 -14.55
CA ALA A 192 8.48 6.10 -13.32
C ALA A 192 8.60 4.90 -12.38
N ILE A 193 8.52 5.16 -11.08
CA ILE A 193 8.35 4.17 -10.01
C ILE A 193 6.92 4.29 -9.48
N VAL A 194 6.25 3.16 -9.37
CA VAL A 194 4.98 3.03 -8.64
C VAL A 194 5.24 2.17 -7.41
N GLY A 195 5.29 2.81 -6.25
CA GLY A 195 5.46 2.17 -4.95
C GLY A 195 4.13 1.73 -4.35
N GLN A 196 4.14 0.59 -3.67
CA GLN A 196 3.06 0.12 -2.79
C GLN A 196 3.65 -0.55 -1.55
N ASP A 197 3.00 -0.44 -0.41
CA ASP A 197 3.51 -0.99 0.84
C ASP A 197 3.60 -2.52 0.81
N GLY A 198 4.79 -3.06 1.02
CA GLY A 198 5.06 -4.49 1.06
C GLY A 198 4.24 -5.18 2.15
N PHE A 199 3.61 -6.30 1.82
CA PHE A 199 2.62 -7.04 2.62
C PHE A 199 1.35 -6.25 2.95
N LEU A 200 1.45 -4.99 3.34
CA LEU A 200 0.33 -4.16 3.78
C LEU A 200 -0.57 -3.67 2.63
N THR A 201 -0.06 -3.70 1.39
CA THR A 201 -0.83 -3.51 0.16
C THR A 201 -0.58 -4.66 -0.80
N THR A 202 0.69 -5.07 -0.99
CA THR A 202 1.05 -6.12 -1.97
C THR A 202 0.35 -7.46 -1.73
N HIS A 203 0.00 -7.79 -0.48
CA HIS A 203 -0.62 -9.06 -0.07
C HIS A 203 -1.95 -8.89 0.67
N LEU A 204 -2.39 -7.65 0.89
CA LEU A 204 -3.68 -7.33 1.48
C LEU A 204 -4.77 -7.45 0.41
N ILE A 205 -5.66 -8.43 0.54
CA ILE A 205 -6.83 -8.55 -0.31
C ILE A 205 -7.86 -7.53 0.14
N GLU A 206 -8.32 -6.70 -0.78
CA GLU A 206 -9.37 -5.72 -0.55
C GLU A 206 -10.26 -5.55 -1.77
N SER A 207 -11.47 -5.03 -1.56
CA SER A 207 -12.42 -4.78 -2.64
C SER A 207 -11.95 -3.62 -3.50
N VAL A 208 -11.88 -3.84 -4.81
CA VAL A 208 -11.38 -2.88 -5.80
C VAL A 208 -12.31 -2.82 -7.02
N LEU A 209 -12.13 -1.78 -7.81
CA LEU A 209 -12.71 -1.60 -9.14
C LEU A 209 -11.56 -1.68 -10.16
N LEU A 210 -11.26 -2.89 -10.63
CA LEU A 210 -10.15 -3.11 -11.57
C LEU A 210 -10.42 -2.39 -12.90
N PRO A 211 -9.41 -1.72 -13.48
CA PRO A 211 -9.50 -1.11 -14.80
C PRO A 211 -9.91 -2.11 -15.89
N GLU A 212 -10.89 -1.75 -16.69
CA GLU A 212 -11.30 -2.53 -17.87
C GLU A 212 -10.19 -2.51 -18.94
N ARG A 213 -10.07 -3.59 -19.71
CA ARG A 213 -9.12 -3.66 -20.82
C ARG A 213 -9.31 -2.52 -21.82
N GLU A 214 -10.57 -2.14 -22.07
CA GLU A 214 -10.95 -1.04 -22.96
C GLU A 214 -10.48 0.32 -22.41
N LEU A 215 -10.55 0.52 -21.08
CA LEU A 215 -9.96 1.68 -20.43
C LEU A 215 -8.46 1.74 -20.65
N VAL A 216 -7.75 0.63 -20.44
CA VAL A 216 -6.29 0.57 -20.66
C VAL A 216 -5.94 0.96 -22.10
N ALA A 217 -6.70 0.42 -23.08
CA ALA A 217 -6.50 0.71 -24.50
C ALA A 217 -6.78 2.16 -24.87
N GLU A 218 -7.87 2.75 -24.39
CA GLU A 218 -8.24 4.14 -24.67
C GLU A 218 -7.31 5.14 -23.97
N TYR A 219 -7.01 4.90 -22.69
CA TYR A 219 -6.21 5.81 -21.90
C TYR A 219 -4.73 5.83 -22.32
N LEU A 220 -4.15 4.67 -22.60
CA LEU A 220 -2.73 4.57 -22.94
C LEU A 220 -2.47 4.64 -24.47
N GLY A 221 -3.33 4.05 -25.30
CA GLY A 221 -2.99 3.77 -26.71
C GLY A 221 -1.87 2.73 -26.84
N ARG A 222 -1.36 2.53 -28.05
CA ARG A 222 -0.29 1.57 -28.36
C ARG A 222 1.09 2.22 -28.28
N PRO A 223 2.16 1.49 -27.97
CA PRO A 223 3.52 2.05 -27.89
C PRO A 223 4.03 2.58 -29.22
N ASP A 224 3.53 2.07 -30.35
CA ASP A 224 3.89 2.47 -31.70
C ASP A 224 2.97 3.56 -32.30
N ASP A 225 1.94 4.01 -31.60
CA ASP A 225 1.11 5.13 -32.03
C ASP A 225 1.95 6.38 -32.26
N LEU A 226 1.67 7.09 -33.38
CA LEU A 226 2.21 8.43 -33.61
C LEU A 226 1.40 9.46 -32.84
N ILE A 227 2.01 10.07 -31.85
CA ILE A 227 1.42 11.13 -31.04
C ILE A 227 2.00 12.49 -31.41
N ASP A 228 1.23 13.54 -31.19
CA ASP A 228 1.75 14.89 -31.23
C ASP A 228 2.80 15.05 -30.13
N THR A 229 3.93 15.68 -30.45
CA THR A 229 5.05 15.81 -29.53
C THR A 229 4.65 16.71 -28.36
N PRO A 230 4.69 16.21 -27.09
CA PRO A 230 4.06 16.88 -25.94
C PRO A 230 4.67 18.21 -25.56
N THR A 231 5.94 18.44 -25.89
CA THR A 231 6.67 19.67 -25.52
C THR A 231 7.48 20.20 -26.67
N PRO A 232 7.75 21.53 -26.75
CA PRO A 232 8.62 22.12 -27.79
C PRO A 232 10.01 21.50 -27.82
N ALA A 233 10.58 21.15 -26.66
CA ALA A 233 11.88 20.53 -26.58
C ALA A 233 11.91 19.14 -27.22
N GLN A 234 10.89 18.31 -26.99
CA GLN A 234 10.77 17.03 -27.66
C GLN A 234 10.53 17.20 -29.17
N ALA A 235 9.80 18.27 -29.58
CA ALA A 235 9.59 18.57 -30.99
C ALA A 235 10.89 18.89 -31.72
N MET A 236 11.87 19.51 -31.04
CA MET A 236 13.22 19.76 -31.59
C MET A 236 13.98 18.44 -31.87
N LEU A 237 13.77 17.41 -31.05
CA LEU A 237 14.45 16.11 -31.15
C LEU A 237 13.77 15.15 -32.13
N TYR A 238 12.46 15.07 -32.09
CA TYR A 238 11.66 14.07 -32.79
C TYR A 238 10.79 14.65 -33.91
N GLY A 239 10.73 15.96 -34.07
CA GLY A 239 9.78 16.62 -34.95
C GLY A 239 8.38 16.79 -34.33
N PRO A 240 7.36 17.19 -35.13
CA PRO A 240 6.03 17.52 -34.62
C PRO A 240 5.26 16.28 -34.12
N LYS A 241 5.64 15.08 -34.58
CA LYS A 241 5.07 13.80 -34.13
C LYS A 241 6.18 12.79 -33.85
N ARG A 242 5.93 11.91 -32.90
CA ARG A 242 6.82 10.81 -32.57
C ARG A 242 6.06 9.54 -32.18
N ARG A 243 6.73 8.40 -32.22
CA ARG A 243 6.20 7.21 -31.55
C ARG A 243 5.97 7.51 -30.06
N ARG A 244 4.94 6.94 -29.50
CA ARG A 244 4.62 7.06 -28.07
C ARG A 244 5.79 6.56 -27.22
N VAL A 245 6.28 5.35 -27.50
CA VAL A 245 7.54 4.83 -26.98
C VAL A 245 8.58 4.88 -28.10
N PRO A 246 9.57 5.77 -28.04
CA PRO A 246 10.57 5.88 -29.10
C PRO A 246 11.43 4.60 -29.22
N ALA A 247 11.70 4.16 -30.46
CA ALA A 247 12.71 3.14 -30.72
C ALA A 247 14.05 3.85 -30.93
N ILE A 248 14.91 3.79 -29.90
CA ILE A 248 16.24 4.41 -29.94
C ILE A 248 17.20 3.52 -30.74
N TRP A 249 17.07 2.21 -30.57
CA TRP A 249 17.78 1.22 -31.38
C TRP A 249 16.95 0.86 -32.61
N ASP A 250 17.09 1.67 -33.61
CA ASP A 250 16.52 1.47 -34.94
C ASP A 250 17.67 1.46 -35.95
N VAL A 251 17.81 0.36 -36.69
CA VAL A 251 18.91 0.20 -37.66
C VAL A 251 18.77 1.11 -38.88
N ASP A 252 17.54 1.52 -39.20
CA ASP A 252 17.24 2.39 -40.33
C ASP A 252 17.38 3.88 -39.96
N VAL A 253 17.16 4.21 -38.65
CA VAL A 253 17.27 5.57 -38.13
C VAL A 253 18.09 5.55 -36.83
N PRO A 254 19.40 5.31 -36.92
CA PRO A 254 20.24 5.13 -35.73
C PRO A 254 20.41 6.45 -34.95
N LEU A 255 20.19 6.38 -33.64
CA LEU A 255 20.45 7.44 -32.70
C LEU A 255 21.68 7.09 -31.84
N LEU A 256 22.63 8.01 -31.72
CA LEU A 256 23.78 7.81 -30.85
C LEU A 256 23.35 7.85 -29.38
N SER A 257 23.56 6.74 -28.68
CA SER A 257 23.20 6.57 -27.29
C SER A 257 24.39 6.04 -26.46
N GLY A 258 24.63 6.65 -25.29
CA GLY A 258 25.64 6.22 -24.33
C GLY A 258 27.10 6.46 -24.72
N PRO A 259 27.46 7.53 -25.44
CA PRO A 259 28.87 7.87 -25.67
C PRO A 259 29.52 8.32 -24.37
N VAL A 260 30.87 8.15 -24.30
CA VAL A 260 31.66 8.81 -23.26
C VAL A 260 31.72 10.29 -23.55
N GLN A 261 31.32 11.11 -22.59
CA GLN A 261 31.37 12.57 -22.69
C GLN A 261 32.50 13.13 -21.85
N ASN A 262 33.17 14.14 -22.35
CA ASN A 262 34.13 14.93 -21.60
C ASN A 262 33.42 15.95 -20.69
N GLN A 263 34.21 16.66 -19.88
CA GLN A 263 33.69 17.64 -18.91
C GLN A 263 32.91 18.77 -19.54
N ASP A 264 33.24 19.21 -20.75
CA ASP A 264 32.57 20.34 -21.44
C ASP A 264 31.14 19.95 -21.89
N ALA A 265 30.95 18.71 -22.32
CA ALA A 265 29.65 18.23 -22.80
C ALA A 265 28.76 17.73 -21.66
N TYR A 266 29.31 17.01 -20.67
CA TYR A 266 28.54 16.32 -19.64
C TYR A 266 27.72 17.30 -18.78
N MET A 267 28.34 18.35 -18.23
CA MET A 267 27.65 19.32 -17.38
C MET A 267 26.51 20.04 -18.13
N GLN A 268 26.73 20.39 -19.39
CA GLN A 268 25.71 21.03 -20.22
C GLN A 268 24.54 20.09 -20.52
N ALA A 269 24.83 18.83 -20.82
CA ALA A 269 23.78 17.81 -21.03
C ALA A 269 22.91 17.61 -19.80
N VAL A 270 23.52 17.55 -18.60
CA VAL A 270 22.80 17.44 -17.32
C VAL A 270 21.93 18.67 -17.09
N ALA A 271 22.48 19.88 -17.25
CA ALA A 271 21.72 21.11 -17.05
C ALA A 271 20.54 21.25 -18.02
N GLY A 272 20.72 20.83 -19.28
CA GLY A 272 19.68 20.85 -20.31
C GLY A 272 18.48 19.94 -20.01
N GLN A 273 18.65 18.90 -19.20
CA GLN A 273 17.54 18.00 -18.86
C GLN A 273 16.40 18.70 -18.10
N ARG A 274 16.70 19.70 -17.27
CA ARG A 274 15.67 20.43 -16.52
C ARG A 274 14.67 21.12 -17.45
N PRO A 275 15.04 22.12 -18.27
CA PRO A 275 14.09 22.83 -19.11
C PRO A 275 13.51 21.97 -20.24
N TYR A 276 14.23 20.95 -20.71
CA TYR A 276 13.76 20.13 -21.82
C TYR A 276 12.81 19.01 -21.41
N PHE A 277 12.95 18.47 -20.19
CA PHE A 277 12.16 17.33 -19.75
C PHE A 277 11.52 17.52 -18.38
N PHE A 278 12.31 17.76 -17.32
CA PHE A 278 11.82 17.68 -15.95
C PHE A 278 10.82 18.78 -15.59
N ASP A 279 10.99 20.00 -16.07
CA ASP A 279 10.09 21.13 -15.78
C ASP A 279 8.66 20.92 -16.33
N HIS A 280 8.46 19.96 -17.24
CA HIS A 280 7.16 19.64 -17.83
C HIS A 280 6.40 18.52 -17.10
N ILE A 281 7.05 17.74 -16.21
CA ILE A 281 6.48 16.53 -15.60
C ILE A 281 5.25 16.86 -14.77
N GLU A 282 5.27 17.93 -13.96
CA GLU A 282 4.13 18.30 -13.12
C GLU A 282 2.86 18.57 -13.93
N SER A 283 2.96 19.36 -14.98
CA SER A 283 1.82 19.72 -15.83
C SER A 283 1.29 18.52 -16.64
N ILE A 284 2.18 17.63 -17.07
CA ILE A 284 1.81 16.38 -17.73
C ILE A 284 1.08 15.48 -16.73
N THR A 285 1.58 15.36 -15.51
CA THR A 285 0.96 14.54 -14.44
C THR A 285 -0.46 15.02 -14.14
N ASP A 286 -0.64 16.33 -13.94
CA ASP A 286 -1.96 16.91 -13.63
C ASP A 286 -2.96 16.65 -14.75
N ARG A 287 -2.54 16.75 -16.03
CA ARG A 287 -3.41 16.42 -17.19
C ARG A 287 -3.75 14.94 -17.25
N CYS A 288 -2.78 14.06 -17.04
CA CYS A 288 -3.02 12.61 -17.05
C CYS A 288 -3.98 12.18 -15.93
N MET A 289 -3.82 12.75 -14.73
CA MET A 289 -4.73 12.50 -13.61
C MET A 289 -6.14 13.01 -13.89
N ALA A 290 -6.28 14.19 -14.51
CA ALA A 290 -7.59 14.75 -14.89
C ALA A 290 -8.30 13.89 -15.94
N GLU A 291 -7.60 13.48 -17.00
CA GLU A 291 -8.14 12.59 -18.03
C GLU A 291 -8.58 11.25 -17.45
N TYR A 292 -7.78 10.66 -16.55
CA TYR A 292 -8.14 9.43 -15.86
C TYR A 292 -9.44 9.59 -15.04
N ALA A 293 -9.57 10.71 -14.35
CA ALA A 293 -10.77 11.02 -13.57
C ALA A 293 -12.02 11.22 -14.46
N GLU A 294 -11.88 11.83 -15.63
CA GLU A 294 -12.98 11.98 -16.60
C GLU A 294 -13.48 10.61 -17.10
N LEU A 295 -12.58 9.68 -17.37
CA LEU A 295 -12.91 8.35 -17.87
C LEU A 295 -13.52 7.43 -16.80
N THR A 296 -13.03 7.52 -15.56
CA THR A 296 -13.32 6.54 -14.50
C THR A 296 -14.13 7.07 -13.32
N GLY A 297 -14.20 8.39 -13.16
CA GLY A 297 -14.73 9.02 -11.95
C GLY A 297 -13.81 8.94 -10.72
N ARG A 298 -12.69 8.23 -10.81
CA ARG A 298 -11.70 8.10 -9.71
C ARG A 298 -10.69 9.23 -9.81
N GLN A 299 -10.57 10.02 -8.74
CA GLN A 299 -9.74 11.22 -8.73
C GLN A 299 -8.42 10.97 -8.03
N TYR A 300 -7.33 11.26 -8.73
CA TYR A 300 -5.97 11.29 -8.19
C TYR A 300 -5.39 12.69 -8.27
N ARG A 301 -4.52 13.04 -7.34
CA ARG A 301 -3.84 14.35 -7.26
C ARG A 301 -2.42 14.14 -6.76
N ARG A 302 -1.48 15.00 -7.15
CA ARG A 302 -0.09 14.92 -6.66
C ARG A 302 -0.02 15.03 -5.13
N VAL A 303 -0.90 15.85 -4.55
CA VAL A 303 -1.15 15.97 -3.12
C VAL A 303 -2.65 15.86 -2.91
N ALA A 304 -3.11 14.81 -2.26
CA ALA A 304 -4.50 14.66 -1.87
C ALA A 304 -4.71 15.15 -0.43
N THR A 305 -5.88 15.73 -0.17
CA THR A 305 -6.20 16.27 1.15
C THR A 305 -7.53 15.69 1.65
N TYR A 306 -7.56 15.35 2.94
CA TYR A 306 -8.76 14.87 3.61
C TYR A 306 -9.05 15.75 4.83
N ARG A 307 -10.20 16.41 4.85
CA ARG A 307 -10.61 17.29 5.96
C ARG A 307 -9.61 18.42 6.28
N CYS A 308 -8.87 18.93 5.29
CA CYS A 308 -7.85 19.94 5.53
C CYS A 308 -8.38 21.39 5.49
N GLU A 309 -9.62 21.64 5.05
CA GLU A 309 -10.14 22.98 4.81
C GLU A 309 -10.11 23.86 6.08
N ASP A 310 -10.54 23.28 7.20
CA ASP A 310 -10.64 23.95 8.51
C ASP A 310 -9.70 23.32 9.58
N ALA A 311 -8.76 22.48 9.16
CA ALA A 311 -7.89 21.75 10.08
C ALA A 311 -6.90 22.68 10.80
N ASP A 312 -6.76 22.47 12.09
CA ASP A 312 -5.73 23.07 12.93
C ASP A 312 -4.42 22.23 12.91
N TYR A 313 -4.58 20.91 12.89
CA TYR A 313 -3.51 19.91 12.94
C TYR A 313 -3.59 19.00 11.74
N LEU A 314 -2.44 18.61 11.20
CA LEU A 314 -2.36 17.72 10.05
C LEU A 314 -1.48 16.49 10.34
N ILE A 315 -1.90 15.34 9.81
CA ILE A 315 -1.05 14.18 9.58
C ILE A 315 -0.64 14.22 8.12
N LEU A 316 0.65 14.20 7.84
CA LEU A 316 1.21 14.17 6.49
C LEU A 316 2.05 12.92 6.31
N GLY A 317 1.85 12.20 5.23
CA GLY A 317 2.61 11.00 4.91
C GLY A 317 2.23 10.41 3.58
N MET A 318 2.57 9.13 3.36
CA MET A 318 2.28 8.40 2.13
C MET A 318 2.04 6.91 2.41
N GLY A 319 1.49 6.20 1.43
CA GLY A 319 1.27 4.75 1.49
C GLY A 319 0.07 4.33 2.34
N SER A 320 0.06 3.07 2.75
CA SER A 320 -1.12 2.43 3.35
C SER A 320 -1.60 3.04 4.69
N MET A 321 -0.75 3.78 5.38
CA MET A 321 -1.10 4.49 6.62
C MET A 321 -2.22 5.53 6.39
N ILE A 322 -2.27 6.13 5.22
CA ILE A 322 -3.17 7.24 4.91
C ILE A 322 -4.63 6.86 5.12
N VAL A 323 -5.04 5.67 4.65
CA VAL A 323 -6.43 5.19 4.77
C VAL A 323 -6.89 5.17 6.23
N GLN A 324 -6.02 4.69 7.12
CA GLN A 324 -6.32 4.65 8.56
C GLN A 324 -6.22 6.02 9.23
N ALA A 325 -5.30 6.87 8.78
CA ALA A 325 -5.19 8.25 9.27
C ALA A 325 -6.46 9.06 8.98
N GLU A 326 -7.09 8.85 7.83
CA GLU A 326 -8.39 9.45 7.49
C GLU A 326 -9.48 9.03 8.48
N ALA A 327 -9.56 7.74 8.85
CA ALA A 327 -10.51 7.24 9.84
C ALA A 327 -10.24 7.80 11.25
N VAL A 328 -8.97 7.91 11.64
CA VAL A 328 -8.56 8.53 12.92
C VAL A 328 -8.90 10.02 12.94
N ALA A 329 -8.71 10.74 11.83
CA ALA A 329 -9.08 12.15 11.74
C ALA A 329 -10.60 12.37 11.93
N ASP A 330 -11.43 11.51 11.32
CA ASP A 330 -12.88 11.55 11.54
C ASP A 330 -13.23 11.31 13.01
N TRP A 331 -12.66 10.26 13.61
CA TRP A 331 -12.90 9.94 15.01
C TRP A 331 -12.49 11.09 15.96
N LEU A 332 -11.31 11.67 15.76
CA LEU A 332 -10.83 12.81 16.57
C LEU A 332 -11.74 14.04 16.43
N ARG A 333 -12.27 14.30 15.22
CA ARG A 333 -13.23 15.37 15.00
C ARG A 333 -14.56 15.11 15.70
N GLU A 334 -15.06 13.89 15.61
CA GLU A 334 -16.37 13.51 16.17
C GLU A 334 -16.33 13.38 17.69
N GLN A 335 -15.34 12.68 18.23
CA GLN A 335 -15.27 12.36 19.66
C GLN A 335 -14.54 13.43 20.48
N ARG A 336 -13.46 14.01 19.94
CA ARG A 336 -12.60 14.96 20.66
C ARG A 336 -12.76 16.42 20.22
N LYS A 337 -13.56 16.67 19.20
CA LYS A 337 -13.77 18.00 18.57
C LYS A 337 -12.44 18.64 18.11
N LEU A 338 -11.41 17.84 17.84
CA LEU A 338 -10.15 18.29 17.29
C LEU A 338 -10.23 18.40 15.77
N LYS A 339 -9.86 19.56 15.23
CA LYS A 339 -9.86 19.80 13.78
C LYS A 339 -8.58 19.22 13.15
N VAL A 340 -8.62 17.93 12.87
CA VAL A 340 -7.52 17.19 12.26
C VAL A 340 -7.82 16.96 10.78
N GLY A 341 -6.79 17.09 9.93
CA GLY A 341 -6.84 16.73 8.51
C GLY A 341 -5.67 15.81 8.17
N VAL A 342 -5.76 15.18 6.99
CA VAL A 342 -4.73 14.28 6.47
C VAL A 342 -4.27 14.77 5.11
N VAL A 343 -2.95 14.77 4.90
CA VAL A 343 -2.29 15.10 3.63
C VAL A 343 -1.62 13.85 3.11
N ASP A 344 -2.11 13.36 1.98
CA ASP A 344 -1.58 12.19 1.27
C ASP A 344 -0.66 12.66 0.13
N LEU A 345 0.61 12.32 0.21
CA LEU A 345 1.58 12.61 -0.81
C LEU A 345 1.60 11.47 -1.83
N THR A 346 0.78 11.59 -2.88
CA THR A 346 0.72 10.59 -3.96
C THR A 346 1.96 10.66 -4.87
N VAL A 347 2.49 11.85 -5.15
CA VAL A 347 3.71 12.05 -5.96
C VAL A 347 4.82 12.58 -5.08
N PHE A 348 5.91 11.83 -4.96
CA PHE A 348 7.09 12.23 -4.21
C PHE A 348 8.16 12.91 -5.11
N ARG A 349 8.28 12.45 -6.37
CA ARG A 349 9.15 13.05 -7.38
C ARG A 349 8.40 13.27 -8.69
N PRO A 350 8.42 14.50 -9.25
CA PRO A 350 8.94 15.74 -8.68
C PRO A 350 8.19 16.12 -7.40
N PHE A 351 8.90 16.66 -6.40
CA PHE A 351 8.29 17.02 -5.12
C PHE A 351 7.31 18.20 -5.30
N PRO A 352 6.02 18.03 -4.93
CA PRO A 352 4.99 19.04 -5.14
C PRO A 352 5.01 20.12 -4.05
N GLY A 353 6.16 20.75 -3.83
CA GLY A 353 6.37 21.70 -2.74
C GLY A 353 5.44 22.90 -2.76
N ASN A 354 5.08 23.38 -3.96
CA ASN A 354 4.11 24.47 -4.12
C ASN A 354 2.73 24.10 -3.51
N LEU A 355 2.27 22.87 -3.73
CA LEU A 355 0.99 22.37 -3.19
C LEU A 355 1.09 22.12 -1.68
N VAL A 356 2.17 21.45 -1.25
CA VAL A 356 2.45 21.20 0.18
C VAL A 356 2.49 22.51 0.95
N GLY A 357 3.29 23.49 0.50
CA GLY A 357 3.37 24.80 1.14
C GLY A 357 2.01 25.54 1.22
N ALA A 358 1.16 25.39 0.21
CA ALA A 358 -0.17 25.97 0.24
C ALA A 358 -1.09 25.34 1.30
N VAL A 359 -1.03 24.01 1.47
CA VAL A 359 -1.85 23.27 2.45
C VAL A 359 -1.39 23.53 3.88
N LEU A 360 -0.07 23.63 4.11
CA LEU A 360 0.51 23.76 5.44
C LEU A 360 0.40 25.18 6.02
N LYS A 361 0.13 26.20 5.21
CA LYS A 361 0.08 27.60 5.66
C LYS A 361 -0.91 27.82 6.80
N GLY A 362 -0.42 28.38 7.91
CA GLY A 362 -1.23 28.82 9.06
C GLY A 362 -1.78 27.68 9.91
N ARG A 363 -1.30 26.43 9.74
CA ARG A 363 -1.66 25.31 10.61
C ARG A 363 -0.93 25.41 11.95
N LYS A 364 -1.54 24.89 13.03
CA LYS A 364 -0.96 24.89 14.38
C LYS A 364 0.17 23.87 14.52
N GLY A 365 0.00 22.68 13.90
CA GLY A 365 0.97 21.60 13.94
C GLY A 365 0.79 20.63 12.79
N VAL A 366 1.91 20.00 12.37
CA VAL A 366 1.94 18.96 11.34
C VAL A 366 2.84 17.83 11.83
N ALA A 367 2.28 16.63 11.95
CA ALA A 367 3.02 15.39 12.15
C ALA A 367 3.35 14.80 10.78
N VAL A 368 4.63 14.83 10.41
CA VAL A 368 5.15 14.17 9.21
C VAL A 368 5.55 12.76 9.60
N LEU A 369 4.83 11.77 9.10
CA LEU A 369 5.00 10.36 9.48
C LEU A 369 5.64 9.59 8.33
N GLU A 370 6.75 8.90 8.61
CA GLU A 370 7.57 8.21 7.63
C GLU A 370 7.87 6.78 8.05
N ARG A 371 7.78 5.85 7.09
CA ARG A 371 8.07 4.42 7.28
C ARG A 371 9.54 4.12 6.96
N THR A 372 10.44 4.96 7.42
CA THR A 372 11.90 4.83 7.27
C THR A 372 12.61 5.52 8.42
N ASP A 373 13.86 5.13 8.66
CA ASP A 373 14.72 5.76 9.64
C ASP A 373 16.13 5.99 9.08
N GLN A 374 16.61 7.21 9.18
CA GLN A 374 17.94 7.65 8.73
C GLN A 374 18.65 8.37 9.88
N PRO A 375 19.18 7.66 10.88
CA PRO A 375 19.58 8.22 12.19
C PRO A 375 20.73 9.23 12.15
N LEU A 376 21.51 9.28 11.06
CA LEU A 376 22.60 10.25 10.89
C LEU A 376 22.21 11.42 9.98
N ALA A 377 21.00 11.43 9.43
CA ALA A 377 20.48 12.58 8.70
C ALA A 377 19.88 13.60 9.67
N GLU A 378 19.88 14.87 9.28
CA GLU A 378 19.27 15.96 10.07
C GLU A 378 17.76 15.73 10.27
N ASP A 379 17.09 15.29 9.20
CA ASP A 379 15.68 14.91 9.19
C ASP A 379 15.46 13.67 8.27
N LEU A 380 14.32 13.03 8.42
CA LEU A 380 13.87 11.97 7.51
C LEU A 380 13.57 12.53 6.11
N PRO A 381 13.56 11.71 5.05
CA PRO A 381 13.48 12.17 3.67
C PRO A 381 12.32 13.14 3.38
N LEU A 382 11.09 12.78 3.76
CA LEU A 382 9.92 13.63 3.53
C LEU A 382 9.98 14.91 4.37
N MET A 383 10.43 14.83 5.62
CA MET A 383 10.60 16.00 6.49
C MET A 383 11.61 17.00 5.89
N ARG A 384 12.69 16.53 5.27
CA ARG A 384 13.66 17.41 4.55
C ARG A 384 12.99 18.22 3.46
N GLU A 385 12.16 17.56 2.64
CA GLU A 385 11.42 18.23 1.57
C GLU A 385 10.38 19.23 2.12
N VAL A 386 9.71 18.88 3.21
CA VAL A 386 8.77 19.79 3.88
C VAL A 386 9.49 21.04 4.39
N ARG A 387 10.66 20.88 5.04
CA ARG A 387 11.45 22.04 5.51
C ARG A 387 11.93 22.92 4.38
N ALA A 388 12.46 22.32 3.31
CA ALA A 388 12.87 23.06 2.12
C ALA A 388 11.68 23.85 1.51
N THR A 389 10.51 23.23 1.47
CA THR A 389 9.28 23.88 1.01
C THR A 389 8.91 25.11 1.86
N LEU A 390 8.89 24.93 3.19
CA LEU A 390 8.52 26.03 4.10
C LEU A 390 9.52 27.20 4.03
N THR A 391 10.82 26.90 3.86
CA THR A 391 11.84 27.93 3.67
C THR A 391 11.57 28.74 2.39
N LYS A 392 11.30 28.09 1.26
CA LYS A 392 10.93 28.77 0.01
C LYS A 392 9.66 29.64 0.17
N CYS A 393 8.68 29.17 0.94
CA CYS A 393 7.48 29.95 1.23
C CYS A 393 7.77 31.20 2.07
N LEU A 394 8.71 31.13 3.02
CA LEU A 394 9.17 32.30 3.79
C LEU A 394 9.93 33.30 2.94
N GLU A 395 10.85 32.83 2.08
CA GLU A 395 11.58 33.68 1.14
C GLU A 395 10.62 34.41 0.19
N ASN A 396 9.57 33.71 -0.30
CA ASN A 396 8.51 34.38 -1.06
C ASN A 396 7.76 35.45 -0.24
N GLY A 397 7.55 35.21 1.04
CA GLY A 397 6.88 36.16 1.95
C GLY A 397 7.71 37.40 2.26
N ALA A 398 9.03 37.27 2.24
CA ALA A 398 9.99 38.35 2.47
C ALA A 398 10.35 39.13 1.18
N ALA A 399 9.97 38.65 -0.01
CA ALA A 399 10.35 39.23 -1.28
C ALA A 399 9.66 40.59 -1.53
N GLU A 400 10.47 41.57 -1.91
CA GLU A 400 10.04 42.87 -2.45
C GLU A 400 10.00 42.76 -3.98
N GLY A 401 8.83 42.56 -4.60
CA GLY A 401 8.65 42.48 -6.03
C GLY A 401 8.42 41.07 -6.57
N ARG A 402 9.24 40.61 -7.54
CA ARG A 402 9.06 39.27 -8.15
C ARG A 402 9.37 38.18 -7.13
N LEU A 403 8.47 37.20 -7.02
CA LEU A 403 8.66 36.05 -6.13
C LEU A 403 9.87 35.21 -6.58
N PRO A 404 10.79 34.85 -5.67
CA PRO A 404 11.90 33.94 -5.97
C PRO A 404 11.46 32.56 -6.44
N TYR A 405 10.36 32.04 -5.89
CA TYR A 405 9.84 30.71 -6.21
C TYR A 405 8.40 30.82 -6.74
N GLU A 406 8.27 30.83 -8.05
CA GLU A 406 6.97 30.92 -8.70
C GLU A 406 6.09 29.73 -8.33
N GLY A 407 4.79 29.99 -8.08
CA GLY A 407 3.82 28.97 -7.67
C GLY A 407 3.81 28.64 -6.18
N TYR A 408 4.87 28.92 -5.42
CA TYR A 408 4.89 28.71 -3.98
C TYR A 408 4.09 29.78 -3.22
N ALA A 409 3.44 29.36 -2.13
CA ALA A 409 2.75 30.29 -1.23
C ALA A 409 3.76 31.28 -0.60
N ALA A 410 3.34 32.53 -0.39
CA ALA A 410 4.12 33.49 0.36
C ALA A 410 3.71 33.47 1.84
N TYR A 411 4.64 33.23 2.75
CA TYR A 411 4.44 33.25 4.20
C TYR A 411 4.93 34.60 4.73
N ALA A 412 4.00 35.43 5.22
CA ALA A 412 4.33 36.79 5.66
C ALA A 412 5.28 36.80 6.86
N SER A 413 5.29 35.75 7.66
CA SER A 413 6.19 35.61 8.82
C SER A 413 6.28 34.15 9.26
N ALA A 414 7.17 33.87 10.23
CA ALA A 414 7.28 32.56 10.88
C ALA A 414 5.96 32.10 11.54
N LYS A 415 5.01 33.00 11.80
CA LYS A 415 3.69 32.64 12.34
C LYS A 415 2.80 31.89 11.32
N ASP A 416 3.10 32.03 10.03
CA ASP A 416 2.42 31.26 8.98
C ASP A 416 2.93 29.82 8.88
N MET A 417 4.09 29.52 9.47
CA MET A 417 4.65 28.17 9.53
C MET A 417 3.97 27.33 10.62
N PRO A 418 3.60 26.08 10.32
CA PRO A 418 3.18 25.15 11.38
C PRO A 418 4.37 24.74 12.24
N ARG A 419 4.09 24.28 13.47
CA ARG A 419 5.06 23.49 14.21
C ARG A 419 5.20 22.12 13.58
N LEU A 420 6.42 21.72 13.26
CA LEU A 420 6.71 20.43 12.63
C LEU A 420 7.10 19.38 13.69
N TYR A 421 6.64 18.15 13.46
CA TYR A 421 6.90 16.98 14.29
C TYR A 421 7.19 15.79 13.37
N SER A 422 8.35 15.16 13.55
CA SER A 422 8.82 14.02 12.73
C SER A 422 8.56 12.72 13.46
N GLY A 423 7.81 11.81 12.85
CA GLY A 423 7.49 10.51 13.42
C GLY A 423 7.93 9.36 12.53
N CYS A 424 8.73 8.43 13.09
CA CYS A 424 9.06 7.16 12.46
C CYS A 424 8.07 6.09 12.90
N TYR A 425 7.54 5.31 11.93
CA TYR A 425 6.58 4.26 12.23
C TYR A 425 6.75 3.05 11.31
N GLY A 426 6.21 1.91 11.72
CA GLY A 426 5.84 0.81 10.83
C GLY A 426 6.96 0.09 10.10
N LEU A 427 8.24 0.32 10.44
CA LEU A 427 9.37 -0.41 9.85
C LEU A 427 9.23 -1.92 10.09
N GLY A 428 9.51 -2.71 9.04
CA GLY A 428 9.34 -4.15 9.07
C GLY A 428 7.89 -4.59 9.22
N SER A 429 6.93 -3.83 8.69
CA SER A 429 5.48 -4.00 8.88
C SER A 429 5.06 -4.01 10.35
N ARG A 430 5.81 -3.32 11.24
CA ARG A 430 5.35 -3.15 12.60
C ARG A 430 3.95 -2.55 12.60
N ASP A 431 3.02 -3.20 13.29
CA ASP A 431 1.61 -2.83 13.28
C ASP A 431 1.39 -1.40 13.78
N LEU A 432 0.56 -0.66 13.07
CA LEU A 432 0.20 0.73 13.35
C LEU A 432 -1.27 0.80 13.76
N GLN A 433 -1.56 0.65 15.05
CA GLN A 433 -2.91 0.78 15.58
C GLN A 433 -3.43 2.23 15.52
N PRO A 434 -4.76 2.47 15.50
CA PRO A 434 -5.33 3.82 15.63
C PRO A 434 -4.77 4.62 16.80
N GLU A 435 -4.50 3.97 17.93
CA GLU A 435 -3.86 4.53 19.11
C GLU A 435 -2.57 5.30 18.75
N ALA A 436 -1.71 4.74 17.93
CA ALA A 436 -0.44 5.35 17.58
C ALA A 436 -0.64 6.67 16.78
N LEU A 437 -1.59 6.70 15.85
CA LEU A 437 -1.93 7.92 15.11
C LEU A 437 -2.60 8.97 15.99
N ILE A 438 -3.43 8.56 16.94
CA ILE A 438 -3.98 9.45 17.97
C ILE A 438 -2.85 10.06 18.79
N GLY A 439 -1.87 9.25 19.21
CA GLY A 439 -0.69 9.71 19.94
C GLY A 439 0.13 10.75 19.17
N ALA A 440 0.29 10.57 17.87
CA ALA A 440 0.98 11.55 17.04
C ALA A 440 0.24 12.91 17.02
N VAL A 441 -1.08 12.91 17.01
CA VAL A 441 -1.90 14.14 17.10
C VAL A 441 -1.83 14.73 18.49
N GLU A 442 -2.02 13.92 19.53
CA GLU A 442 -1.94 14.36 20.94
C GLU A 442 -0.59 14.98 21.27
N ASN A 443 0.51 14.44 20.72
CA ASN A 443 1.85 15.03 20.91
C ASN A 443 1.96 16.46 20.37
N MET A 444 1.12 16.88 19.42
CA MET A 444 1.12 18.25 18.90
C MET A 444 0.34 19.25 19.76
N LEU A 445 -0.52 18.78 20.67
CA LEU A 445 -1.44 19.64 21.42
C LEU A 445 -0.72 20.51 22.44
N PRO A 446 -1.29 21.68 22.79
CA PRO A 446 -0.78 22.50 23.91
C PRO A 446 -0.79 21.70 25.22
N GLY A 447 0.31 21.77 25.96
CA GLY A 447 0.48 21.05 27.24
C GLY A 447 0.96 19.60 27.10
N ALA A 448 1.03 19.05 25.89
CA ALA A 448 1.67 17.75 25.65
C ALA A 448 3.19 17.86 25.63
N ALA A 449 3.88 16.71 25.58
CA ALA A 449 5.35 16.65 25.55
C ALA A 449 5.97 17.34 24.33
N GLN A 450 5.22 17.46 23.24
CA GLN A 450 5.62 18.11 21.98
C GLN A 450 6.99 17.63 21.46
N LYS A 451 7.22 16.30 21.53
CA LYS A 451 8.44 15.65 21.06
C LYS A 451 8.61 15.94 19.56
N LYS A 452 9.76 16.48 19.18
CA LYS A 452 10.03 16.91 17.81
C LYS A 452 10.37 15.77 16.86
N PHE A 453 11.03 14.74 17.40
CA PHE A 453 11.23 13.45 16.75
C PHE A 453 10.74 12.34 17.68
N PHE A 454 10.07 11.35 17.15
CA PHE A 454 9.50 10.25 17.92
C PHE A 454 9.28 8.98 17.11
N TYR A 455 9.17 7.86 17.82
CA TYR A 455 8.75 6.57 17.25
C TYR A 455 7.33 6.21 17.70
N LEU A 456 6.56 5.61 16.78
CA LEU A 456 5.24 5.04 17.06
C LEU A 456 5.31 3.52 17.20
N SER A 457 4.43 2.93 18.00
CA SER A 457 4.24 1.48 18.15
C SER A 457 5.48 0.73 18.68
N VAL A 458 6.29 1.36 19.55
CA VAL A 458 7.42 0.68 20.21
C VAL A 458 6.98 0.08 21.54
N ASP A 459 7.27 -1.22 21.77
CA ASP A 459 6.73 -1.98 22.90
C ASP A 459 7.30 -1.60 24.27
N PHE A 460 8.54 -1.09 24.32
CA PHE A 460 9.18 -0.72 25.58
C PHE A 460 8.52 0.46 26.34
N VAL A 461 7.43 1.01 25.81
CA VAL A 461 6.58 2.01 26.48
C VAL A 461 5.13 1.56 26.63
N ARG A 462 4.81 0.33 26.24
CA ARG A 462 3.48 -0.27 26.39
C ARG A 462 3.38 -1.00 27.72
N ASP A 463 2.14 -1.26 28.17
CA ASP A 463 1.92 -2.09 29.33
C ASP A 463 2.45 -3.51 29.03
N PRO A 464 3.29 -4.08 29.90
CA PRO A 464 3.87 -5.39 29.66
C PRO A 464 2.80 -6.47 29.64
N ALA A 465 2.92 -7.41 28.70
CA ALA A 465 1.96 -8.50 28.54
C ALA A 465 2.07 -9.56 29.66
N ASN A 466 3.23 -9.64 30.32
CA ASN A 466 3.53 -10.58 31.37
C ASN A 466 4.71 -10.10 32.22
N PRO A 467 4.96 -10.69 33.41
CA PRO A 467 6.05 -10.27 34.32
C PRO A 467 7.46 -10.32 33.70
N LYS A 468 7.70 -11.24 32.76
CA LYS A 468 8.99 -11.34 32.07
C LYS A 468 9.24 -10.14 31.15
N ASP A 469 8.19 -9.71 30.47
CA ASP A 469 8.26 -8.52 29.62
C ASP A 469 8.42 -7.23 30.46
N GLU A 470 7.78 -7.17 31.64
CA GLU A 470 7.96 -6.07 32.58
C GLU A 470 9.42 -5.92 33.02
N ILE A 471 10.05 -7.01 33.45
CA ILE A 471 11.46 -7.02 33.83
C ILE A 471 12.35 -6.57 32.67
N ARG A 472 12.07 -7.08 31.47
CA ARG A 472 12.83 -6.71 30.26
C ARG A 472 12.67 -5.25 29.91
N GLN A 473 11.45 -4.73 29.95
CA GLN A 473 11.17 -3.31 29.66
C GLN A 473 11.85 -2.40 30.66
N GLN A 474 11.77 -2.74 31.94
CA GLN A 474 12.44 -1.96 33.02
C GLN A 474 13.96 -1.95 32.81
N ALA A 475 14.56 -3.10 32.52
CA ALA A 475 16.01 -3.19 32.27
C ALA A 475 16.45 -2.36 31.02
N LEU A 476 15.62 -2.34 29.96
CA LEU A 476 15.88 -1.50 28.80
C LEU A 476 15.77 -0.02 29.10
N GLN A 477 14.76 0.40 29.87
CA GLN A 477 14.54 1.79 30.22
C GLN A 477 15.66 2.30 31.18
N ASP A 478 16.10 1.45 32.11
CA ASP A 478 17.21 1.78 33.03
C ASP A 478 18.53 1.94 32.28
N ALA A 479 18.79 1.06 31.29
CA ALA A 479 20.01 1.13 30.51
C ALA A 479 19.98 2.26 29.44
N TYR A 480 18.80 2.54 28.86
CA TYR A 480 18.63 3.50 27.77
C TYR A 480 17.41 4.41 27.98
N PRO A 481 17.43 5.34 28.97
CA PRO A 481 16.27 6.17 29.33
C PRO A 481 15.70 6.98 28.14
N ARG A 482 16.58 7.40 27.20
CA ARG A 482 16.17 8.15 26.00
C ARG A 482 15.20 7.39 25.10
N ILE A 483 15.14 6.07 25.15
CA ILE A 483 14.17 5.28 24.38
C ILE A 483 12.73 5.68 24.75
N GLY A 484 12.43 5.79 26.05
CA GLY A 484 11.14 6.26 26.55
C GLY A 484 10.84 7.71 26.15
N GLU A 485 11.89 8.57 26.09
CA GLU A 485 11.73 9.95 25.68
C GLU A 485 11.34 10.07 24.20
N LEU A 486 11.83 9.17 23.33
CA LEU A 486 11.55 9.18 21.90
C LEU A 486 10.20 8.54 21.53
N ALA A 487 9.65 7.67 22.38
CA ALA A 487 8.41 6.98 22.07
C ALA A 487 7.18 7.85 22.32
N VAL A 488 6.17 7.76 21.45
CA VAL A 488 4.87 8.38 21.61
C VAL A 488 3.79 7.31 21.61
N ARG A 489 2.86 7.40 22.55
CA ARG A 489 1.71 6.53 22.72
C ARG A 489 0.45 7.39 22.80
N GLY A 490 -0.65 6.90 22.18
CA GLY A 490 -1.95 7.54 22.28
C GLY A 490 -2.70 7.15 23.55
N SER A 491 -3.68 7.96 23.91
CA SER A 491 -4.47 7.79 25.13
C SER A 491 -5.48 6.66 25.05
N GLU A 492 -5.90 6.23 23.83
CA GLU A 492 -6.87 5.17 23.62
C GLU A 492 -6.73 4.53 22.24
N ASN A 493 -7.26 3.30 22.09
CA ASN A 493 -7.29 2.56 20.82
C ASN A 493 -8.74 2.25 20.44
N PRO A 494 -9.44 3.16 19.74
CA PRO A 494 -10.84 2.97 19.37
C PRO A 494 -11.00 1.91 18.28
N ASN A 495 -12.17 1.24 18.28
CA ASN A 495 -12.60 0.42 17.17
C ASN A 495 -13.14 1.32 16.05
N LEU A 496 -12.39 1.43 14.95
CA LEU A 496 -12.74 2.27 13.79
C LEU A 496 -13.35 1.46 12.63
N LEU A 497 -13.69 0.20 12.87
CA LEU A 497 -14.37 -0.62 11.86
C LEU A 497 -15.79 -0.10 11.61
N PRO A 498 -16.32 -0.27 10.39
CA PRO A 498 -17.70 0.10 10.08
C PRO A 498 -18.69 -0.61 11.00
N LYS A 499 -19.86 -0.01 11.19
CA LYS A 499 -20.99 -0.66 11.85
C LYS A 499 -21.37 -1.94 11.08
N ASP A 500 -21.75 -2.96 11.81
CA ASP A 500 -22.13 -4.27 11.28
C ASP A 500 -21.00 -5.04 10.59
N ALA A 501 -19.75 -4.57 10.71
CA ALA A 501 -18.57 -5.32 10.27
C ALA A 501 -18.45 -6.63 11.07
N ILE A 502 -18.07 -7.71 10.38
CA ILE A 502 -17.65 -8.96 11.00
C ILE A 502 -16.15 -9.11 10.88
N THR A 503 -15.51 -9.43 12.00
CA THR A 503 -14.06 -9.63 12.07
C THR A 503 -13.73 -11.04 12.48
N VAL A 504 -12.79 -11.65 11.77
CA VAL A 504 -12.30 -13.00 11.99
C VAL A 504 -10.79 -12.99 12.16
N ARG A 505 -10.30 -13.70 13.14
CA ARG A 505 -8.88 -13.98 13.30
C ARG A 505 -8.67 -15.50 13.32
N MET A 506 -7.74 -15.97 12.50
CA MET A 506 -7.41 -17.38 12.43
C MET A 506 -5.99 -17.60 12.93
N HIS A 507 -5.83 -18.50 13.88
CA HIS A 507 -4.54 -18.96 14.41
C HIS A 507 -4.22 -20.34 13.88
N SER A 508 -3.05 -20.52 13.28
CA SER A 508 -2.61 -21.78 12.70
C SER A 508 -1.10 -21.92 12.72
N VAL A 509 -0.60 -22.98 12.15
CA VAL A 509 0.82 -23.24 11.93
C VAL A 509 1.13 -23.09 10.44
N GLY A 510 2.27 -22.49 10.12
CA GLY A 510 2.73 -22.31 8.73
C GLY A 510 2.81 -23.66 8.01
N GLY A 511 2.19 -23.73 6.83
CA GLY A 511 2.07 -24.96 6.03
C GLY A 511 0.75 -25.73 6.22
N TRP A 512 -0.10 -25.37 7.18
CA TRP A 512 -1.40 -26.03 7.42
C TRP A 512 -2.57 -25.41 6.63
N GLY A 513 -2.28 -24.55 5.67
CA GLY A 513 -3.29 -24.02 4.75
C GLY A 513 -4.12 -22.85 5.29
N ALA A 514 -3.77 -22.23 6.43
CA ALA A 514 -4.51 -21.11 7.01
C ALA A 514 -4.71 -19.95 6.05
N ILE A 515 -3.67 -19.58 5.28
CA ILE A 515 -3.74 -18.48 4.30
C ILE A 515 -4.75 -18.81 3.22
N THR A 516 -4.73 -20.05 2.70
CA THR A 516 -5.68 -20.53 1.70
C THR A 516 -7.11 -20.52 2.24
N THR A 517 -7.31 -21.02 3.46
CA THR A 517 -8.61 -21.03 4.13
C THR A 517 -9.12 -19.61 4.37
N GLY A 518 -8.27 -18.72 4.87
CA GLY A 518 -8.61 -17.31 5.09
C GLY A 518 -9.00 -16.60 3.80
N LYS A 519 -8.25 -16.80 2.72
CA LYS A 519 -8.57 -16.27 1.39
C LYS A 519 -9.90 -16.82 0.87
N ASN A 520 -10.15 -18.12 0.97
CA ASN A 520 -11.40 -18.72 0.54
C ASN A 520 -12.59 -18.17 1.34
N LEU A 521 -12.45 -18.07 2.67
CA LEU A 521 -13.48 -17.48 3.52
C LEU A 521 -13.77 -16.03 3.15
N ALA A 522 -12.72 -15.23 2.90
CA ALA A 522 -12.86 -13.85 2.45
C ALA A 522 -13.64 -13.75 1.14
N MET A 523 -13.27 -14.55 0.13
CA MET A 523 -13.95 -14.58 -1.16
C MET A 523 -15.39 -15.07 -1.05
N THR A 524 -15.67 -16.09 -0.22
CA THR A 524 -17.04 -16.55 0.02
C THR A 524 -17.90 -15.43 0.61
N LEU A 525 -17.39 -14.71 1.61
CA LEU A 525 -18.10 -13.56 2.19
C LEU A 525 -18.31 -12.44 1.18
N TYR A 526 -17.31 -12.15 0.35
CA TYR A 526 -17.42 -11.15 -0.70
C TYR A 526 -18.50 -11.50 -1.74
N GLU A 527 -18.52 -12.74 -2.22
CA GLU A 527 -19.46 -13.21 -3.24
C GLU A 527 -20.89 -13.31 -2.69
N LEU A 528 -21.07 -13.87 -1.48
CA LEU A 528 -22.38 -14.07 -0.86
C LEU A 528 -23.02 -12.76 -0.39
N LEU A 529 -22.24 -11.87 0.24
CA LEU A 529 -22.78 -10.67 0.86
C LEU A 529 -22.70 -9.44 -0.07
N GLY A 530 -21.84 -9.47 -1.06
CA GLY A 530 -21.53 -8.28 -1.86
C GLY A 530 -20.87 -7.16 -1.04
N TRP A 531 -20.31 -7.49 0.12
CA TRP A 531 -19.69 -6.55 1.05
C TRP A 531 -18.26 -6.20 0.64
N HIS A 532 -17.72 -5.17 1.28
CA HIS A 532 -16.29 -4.89 1.25
C HIS A 532 -15.55 -5.88 2.13
N ILE A 533 -14.38 -6.31 1.67
CA ILE A 533 -13.50 -7.16 2.46
C ILE A 533 -12.11 -6.55 2.59
N LYS A 534 -11.46 -6.84 3.71
CA LYS A 534 -10.00 -6.71 3.89
C LYS A 534 -9.50 -7.96 4.58
N SER A 535 -8.51 -8.61 3.99
CA SER A 535 -7.91 -9.79 4.59
C SER A 535 -6.41 -9.85 4.38
N ASN A 536 -5.70 -10.16 5.45
CA ASN A 536 -4.23 -10.08 5.50
C ASN A 536 -3.63 -11.23 6.29
N PRO A 537 -2.67 -11.98 5.71
CA PRO A 537 -1.87 -12.93 6.46
C PRO A 537 -0.78 -12.22 7.27
N LYS A 538 -0.55 -12.69 8.49
CA LYS A 538 0.62 -12.35 9.28
C LYS A 538 1.45 -13.60 9.54
N TYR A 539 2.60 -13.67 8.91
CA TYR A 539 3.57 -14.75 9.10
C TYR A 539 4.99 -14.18 9.15
N GLY A 540 5.91 -14.92 9.79
CA GLY A 540 7.32 -14.58 9.80
C GLY A 540 7.99 -14.87 8.44
N SER A 541 9.29 -14.62 8.36
CA SER A 541 10.11 -14.99 7.19
C SER A 541 10.13 -16.50 6.90
N GLU A 542 9.88 -17.33 7.91
CA GLU A 542 9.77 -18.78 7.80
C GLU A 542 8.35 -19.21 7.46
N LYS A 543 8.17 -19.84 6.30
CA LYS A 543 6.87 -20.21 5.75
C LYS A 543 6.27 -21.50 6.33
N LYS A 544 7.03 -22.31 7.07
CA LYS A 544 6.58 -23.62 7.62
C LYS A 544 6.95 -23.77 9.09
N GLY A 545 6.05 -24.38 9.86
CA GLY A 545 6.28 -24.80 11.24
C GLY A 545 6.21 -23.67 12.29
N GLN A 546 6.00 -22.42 11.91
CA GLN A 546 5.88 -21.29 12.82
C GLN A 546 4.41 -20.86 12.98
N PRO A 547 4.02 -20.27 14.13
CA PRO A 547 2.69 -19.71 14.30
C PRO A 547 2.36 -18.69 13.22
N THR A 548 1.18 -18.83 12.64
CA THR A 548 0.67 -17.99 11.56
C THR A 548 -0.69 -17.44 11.95
N THR A 549 -0.90 -16.15 11.78
CA THR A 549 -2.20 -15.51 12.02
C THR A 549 -2.76 -14.96 10.71
N TYR A 550 -4.06 -15.09 10.51
CA TYR A 550 -4.77 -14.50 9.39
C TYR A 550 -5.89 -13.61 9.91
N TYR A 551 -5.99 -12.40 9.38
CA TYR A 551 -6.99 -11.41 9.74
C TYR A 551 -7.95 -11.21 8.58
N LEU A 552 -9.24 -11.15 8.87
CA LEU A 552 -10.30 -10.91 7.90
C LEU A 552 -11.33 -9.95 8.49
N CYS A 553 -11.73 -8.98 7.73
CA CYS A 553 -12.90 -8.14 7.99
C CYS A 553 -13.79 -8.12 6.75
N ALA A 554 -15.10 -8.25 6.95
CA ALA A 554 -16.12 -8.01 5.94
C ALA A 554 -17.13 -7.00 6.48
N ALA A 555 -17.53 -6.02 5.67
CA ALA A 555 -18.42 -4.95 6.09
C ALA A 555 -19.28 -4.43 4.92
N PRO A 556 -20.51 -3.92 5.18
CA PRO A 556 -21.35 -3.30 4.15
C PRO A 556 -20.75 -1.98 3.62
N GLU A 557 -19.91 -1.32 4.41
CA GLU A 557 -19.23 -0.06 4.06
C GLU A 557 -17.72 -0.26 3.87
N PRO A 558 -17.01 0.64 3.17
CA PRO A 558 -15.56 0.58 2.98
C PRO A 558 -14.79 0.49 4.30
N ILE A 559 -13.84 -0.43 4.38
CA ILE A 559 -13.02 -0.68 5.57
C ILE A 559 -11.77 0.19 5.51
N ARG A 560 -11.63 1.13 6.46
CA ARG A 560 -10.50 2.07 6.53
C ARG A 560 -9.45 1.72 7.61
N VAL A 561 -9.50 0.50 8.14
CA VAL A 561 -8.53 -0.01 9.12
C VAL A 561 -7.56 -0.93 8.41
N ASN A 562 -6.28 -0.64 8.48
CA ASN A 562 -5.18 -1.41 7.88
C ASN A 562 -4.27 -2.08 8.93
N SER A 563 -4.58 -1.91 10.23
CA SER A 563 -3.90 -2.58 11.33
C SER A 563 -4.46 -3.97 11.61
N GLU A 564 -3.76 -4.73 12.45
CA GLU A 564 -4.28 -5.99 12.98
C GLU A 564 -5.60 -5.76 13.72
N TYR A 565 -6.58 -6.65 13.49
CA TYR A 565 -7.87 -6.51 14.18
C TYR A 565 -7.75 -7.00 15.62
N VAL A 566 -7.71 -6.04 16.54
CA VAL A 566 -7.67 -6.30 17.99
C VAL A 566 -9.05 -6.47 18.60
N TYR A 567 -10.13 -6.11 17.88
CA TYR A 567 -11.52 -6.34 18.25
C TYR A 567 -12.14 -7.37 17.30
N VAL A 568 -12.37 -8.59 17.77
CA VAL A 568 -12.71 -9.74 16.90
C VAL A 568 -14.05 -10.34 17.31
N ASP A 569 -14.85 -10.74 16.31
CA ASP A 569 -16.14 -11.42 16.52
C ASP A 569 -15.97 -12.93 16.58
N VAL A 570 -15.07 -13.47 15.74
CA VAL A 570 -14.84 -14.92 15.62
C VAL A 570 -13.34 -15.21 15.61
N VAL A 571 -12.92 -16.19 16.39
CA VAL A 571 -11.57 -16.75 16.32
C VAL A 571 -11.65 -18.20 15.86
N LEU A 572 -10.87 -18.52 14.83
CA LEU A 572 -10.69 -19.88 14.31
C LEU A 572 -9.30 -20.38 14.68
N SER A 573 -9.18 -21.58 15.21
CA SER A 573 -7.91 -22.21 15.51
C SER A 573 -7.80 -23.63 14.96
N PRO A 574 -7.31 -23.79 13.71
CA PRO A 574 -6.85 -25.08 13.20
C PRO A 574 -5.74 -25.70 14.04
N ASP A 575 -4.99 -24.89 14.79
CA ASP A 575 -3.96 -25.33 15.72
C ASP A 575 -4.61 -25.74 17.08
N PRO A 576 -4.57 -27.03 17.46
CA PRO A 576 -5.12 -27.49 18.73
C PRO A 576 -4.33 -26.98 19.96
N ASN A 577 -3.07 -26.57 19.76
CA ASN A 577 -2.15 -26.16 20.83
C ASN A 577 -1.93 -24.63 20.86
N VAL A 578 -2.80 -23.86 20.24
CA VAL A 578 -2.67 -22.40 20.09
C VAL A 578 -2.36 -21.67 21.39
N TYR A 579 -2.91 -22.12 22.50
CA TYR A 579 -2.74 -21.53 23.83
C TYR A 579 -1.36 -21.76 24.47
N GLU A 580 -0.52 -22.61 23.89
CA GLU A 580 0.86 -22.81 24.35
C GLU A 580 1.79 -21.68 23.91
N HIS A 581 1.47 -21.00 22.80
CA HIS A 581 2.33 -20.00 22.18
C HIS A 581 1.67 -18.64 21.93
N SER A 582 0.34 -18.54 22.08
CA SER A 582 -0.41 -17.28 21.91
C SER A 582 -1.66 -17.23 22.78
N ASN A 583 -2.25 -16.05 22.93
CA ASN A 583 -3.58 -15.89 23.50
C ASN A 583 -4.63 -15.74 22.38
N PRO A 584 -5.31 -16.83 21.97
CA PRO A 584 -6.29 -16.76 20.88
C PRO A 584 -7.53 -15.93 21.22
N LEU A 585 -7.81 -15.72 22.51
CA LEU A 585 -8.98 -14.98 22.98
C LEU A 585 -8.72 -13.48 23.16
N ALA A 586 -7.48 -13.00 22.97
CA ALA A 586 -7.16 -11.57 23.10
C ALA A 586 -8.02 -10.74 22.14
N GLY A 587 -8.77 -9.76 22.69
CA GLY A 587 -9.65 -8.89 21.91
C GLY A 587 -10.92 -9.55 21.35
N LEU A 588 -11.19 -10.81 21.65
CA LEU A 588 -12.47 -11.43 21.31
C LEU A 588 -13.59 -10.75 22.11
N LYS A 589 -14.59 -10.24 21.38
CA LYS A 589 -15.71 -9.48 21.96
C LYS A 589 -16.54 -10.35 22.89
N ARG A 590 -17.25 -9.71 23.83
CA ARG A 590 -18.21 -10.40 24.68
C ARG A 590 -19.28 -11.11 23.83
N GLY A 591 -19.57 -12.38 24.13
CA GLY A 591 -20.47 -13.22 23.34
C GLY A 591 -19.85 -13.68 22.01
N GLY A 592 -18.58 -13.43 21.77
CA GLY A 592 -17.85 -13.87 20.58
C GLY A 592 -17.74 -15.36 20.45
N VAL A 593 -17.25 -15.81 19.31
CA VAL A 593 -17.15 -17.24 18.95
C VAL A 593 -15.70 -17.69 18.88
N PHE A 594 -15.35 -18.77 19.54
CA PHE A 594 -14.06 -19.44 19.42
C PHE A 594 -14.26 -20.85 18.88
N ILE A 595 -13.67 -21.18 17.75
CA ILE A 595 -13.75 -22.48 17.09
C ILE A 595 -12.36 -23.09 17.05
N ILE A 596 -12.15 -24.25 17.67
CA ILE A 596 -10.85 -24.92 17.78
C ILE A 596 -10.87 -26.34 17.24
N GLN A 597 -9.76 -26.73 16.60
CA GLN A 597 -9.47 -28.13 16.27
C GLN A 597 -9.36 -28.97 17.55
N SER A 598 -10.14 -30.01 17.69
CA SER A 598 -9.98 -30.97 18.75
C SER A 598 -10.67 -32.29 18.45
N ASN A 599 -10.04 -33.42 18.87
CA ASN A 599 -10.61 -34.75 18.88
C ASN A 599 -10.99 -35.19 20.30
N LEU A 600 -10.88 -34.33 21.29
CA LEU A 600 -11.20 -34.59 22.68
C LEU A 600 -12.71 -34.48 22.93
N SER A 601 -13.18 -35.08 24.03
CA SER A 601 -14.51 -34.79 24.53
C SER A 601 -14.63 -33.33 25.03
N ALA A 602 -15.84 -32.80 25.12
CA ALA A 602 -16.04 -31.42 25.60
C ALA A 602 -15.47 -31.21 27.01
N ALA A 603 -15.56 -32.20 27.90
CA ALA A 603 -15.02 -32.11 29.26
C ALA A 603 -13.48 -32.11 29.26
N ASP A 604 -12.87 -32.98 28.47
CA ASP A 604 -11.42 -33.08 28.38
C ASP A 604 -10.81 -31.84 27.69
N LEU A 605 -11.47 -31.32 26.65
CA LEU A 605 -11.04 -30.06 26.00
C LEU A 605 -11.12 -28.91 26.98
N TRP A 606 -12.22 -28.77 27.72
CA TRP A 606 -12.34 -27.73 28.75
C TRP A 606 -11.23 -27.83 29.80
N ALA A 607 -10.94 -29.04 30.27
CA ALA A 607 -9.88 -29.28 31.25
C ALA A 607 -8.47 -28.98 30.71
N SER A 608 -8.27 -29.05 29.40
CA SER A 608 -6.97 -28.73 28.75
C SER A 608 -6.69 -27.26 28.66
N PHE A 609 -7.71 -26.40 28.76
CA PHE A 609 -7.50 -24.95 28.67
C PHE A 609 -6.81 -24.40 29.92
N PRO A 610 -5.82 -23.50 29.79
CA PRO A 610 -5.25 -22.79 30.94
C PRO A 610 -6.31 -22.04 31.75
N LEU A 611 -6.17 -22.00 33.06
CA LEU A 611 -7.14 -21.33 33.95
C LEU A 611 -7.43 -19.87 33.55
N PRO A 612 -6.45 -19.03 33.14
CA PRO A 612 -6.75 -17.66 32.68
C PRO A 612 -7.66 -17.66 31.46
N MET A 613 -7.51 -18.62 30.54
CA MET A 613 -8.34 -18.76 29.36
C MET A 613 -9.76 -19.21 29.72
N GLN A 614 -9.91 -20.20 30.59
CA GLN A 614 -11.22 -20.62 31.12
C GLN A 614 -11.95 -19.44 31.77
N LYS A 615 -11.26 -18.67 32.59
CA LYS A 615 -11.82 -17.46 33.22
C LYS A 615 -12.26 -16.43 32.17
N GLN A 616 -11.45 -16.16 31.16
CA GLN A 616 -11.78 -15.22 30.09
C GLN A 616 -13.03 -15.68 29.30
N ILE A 617 -13.17 -16.99 29.04
CA ILE A 617 -14.32 -17.55 28.34
C ILE A 617 -15.59 -17.28 29.16
N VAL A 618 -15.56 -17.54 30.46
CA VAL A 618 -16.72 -17.36 31.36
C VAL A 618 -17.06 -15.88 31.55
N ASP A 619 -16.06 -15.05 31.87
CA ASP A 619 -16.25 -13.63 32.15
C ASP A 619 -16.79 -12.85 30.93
N ASN A 620 -16.40 -13.26 29.72
CA ASN A 620 -16.81 -12.63 28.46
C ASN A 620 -17.92 -13.38 27.71
N ASP A 621 -18.51 -14.40 28.29
CA ASP A 621 -19.61 -15.19 27.69
C ASP A 621 -19.26 -15.72 26.29
N ILE A 622 -18.01 -16.20 26.11
CA ILE A 622 -17.48 -16.69 24.84
C ILE A 622 -18.08 -18.05 24.53
N ARG A 623 -18.62 -18.21 23.34
CA ARG A 623 -19.15 -19.50 22.84
C ARG A 623 -18.01 -20.31 22.24
N VAL A 624 -17.71 -21.45 22.83
CA VAL A 624 -16.65 -22.34 22.35
C VAL A 624 -17.25 -23.46 21.54
N PHE A 625 -16.76 -23.65 20.33
CA PHE A 625 -17.07 -24.80 19.46
C PHE A 625 -15.79 -25.55 19.14
N TYR A 626 -15.88 -26.84 18.89
CA TYR A 626 -14.74 -27.64 18.46
C TYR A 626 -15.18 -28.68 17.41
N LEU A 627 -14.23 -29.03 16.55
CA LEU A 627 -14.43 -30.06 15.52
C LEU A 627 -13.11 -30.80 15.26
N ASP A 628 -13.21 -32.06 14.90
CA ASP A 628 -12.08 -32.85 14.41
C ASP A 628 -11.94 -32.70 12.88
N ALA A 629 -11.45 -31.53 12.45
CA ALA A 629 -11.25 -31.22 11.05
C ALA A 629 -10.20 -32.13 10.40
N PHE A 630 -9.23 -32.65 11.16
CA PHE A 630 -8.27 -33.62 10.63
C PHE A 630 -8.92 -34.95 10.27
N ARG A 631 -9.87 -35.43 11.08
CA ARG A 631 -10.63 -36.66 10.79
C ARG A 631 -11.52 -36.42 9.56
N ILE A 632 -12.29 -35.35 9.53
CA ILE A 632 -13.13 -34.98 8.39
C ILE A 632 -12.30 -34.93 7.11
N ALA A 633 -11.17 -34.25 7.13
CA ALA A 633 -10.30 -34.13 5.97
C ALA A 633 -9.71 -35.48 5.51
N ARG A 634 -9.42 -36.39 6.42
CA ARG A 634 -8.95 -37.76 6.08
C ARG A 634 -10.02 -38.61 5.44
N GLU A 635 -11.24 -38.49 5.93
CA GLU A 635 -12.39 -39.25 5.44
C GLU A 635 -12.83 -38.81 4.04
N GLU A 636 -12.77 -37.49 3.76
CA GLU A 636 -13.30 -36.88 2.53
C GLU A 636 -12.24 -36.65 1.45
N ALA A 637 -10.94 -36.52 1.79
CA ALA A 637 -9.91 -36.20 0.81
C ALA A 637 -9.45 -37.44 0.02
N GLY A 638 -9.50 -37.34 -1.31
CA GLY A 638 -9.04 -38.39 -2.22
C GLY A 638 -7.51 -38.61 -2.28
N SER A 639 -6.71 -37.72 -1.67
CA SER A 639 -5.25 -37.84 -1.59
C SER A 639 -4.66 -37.16 -0.36
N ALA A 640 -3.46 -37.60 0.07
CA ALA A 640 -2.78 -37.02 1.24
C ALA A 640 -2.49 -35.52 1.09
N ASP A 641 -2.19 -35.05 -0.11
CA ASP A 641 -1.91 -33.62 -0.39
C ASP A 641 -3.16 -32.74 -0.24
N LEU A 642 -4.35 -33.31 -0.44
CA LEU A 642 -5.62 -32.62 -0.27
C LEU A 642 -6.07 -32.54 1.18
N GLN A 643 -5.63 -33.45 2.06
CA GLN A 643 -6.09 -33.52 3.45
C GLN A 643 -5.87 -32.22 4.22
N LEU A 644 -4.68 -31.62 4.13
CA LEU A 644 -4.39 -30.34 4.81
C LEU A 644 -5.24 -29.17 4.26
N ARG A 645 -5.63 -29.23 2.99
CA ARG A 645 -6.46 -28.22 2.36
C ARG A 645 -7.94 -28.37 2.69
N MET A 646 -8.42 -29.63 2.78
CA MET A 646 -9.79 -29.96 3.15
C MET A 646 -10.11 -29.61 4.62
N GLN A 647 -9.11 -29.66 5.52
CA GLN A 647 -9.25 -29.14 6.88
C GLN A 647 -9.75 -27.69 6.91
N GLY A 648 -9.24 -26.85 6.03
CA GLY A 648 -9.66 -25.45 5.91
C GLY A 648 -11.14 -25.30 5.53
N ILE A 649 -11.66 -26.19 4.68
CA ILE A 649 -13.07 -26.19 4.27
C ILE A 649 -13.96 -26.58 5.46
N ALA A 650 -13.56 -27.55 6.28
CA ALA A 650 -14.28 -27.89 7.51
C ALA A 650 -14.39 -26.70 8.47
N PHE A 651 -13.31 -25.92 8.63
CA PHE A 651 -13.34 -24.68 9.41
C PHE A 651 -14.22 -23.59 8.78
N GLN A 652 -14.28 -23.49 7.47
CA GLN A 652 -15.17 -22.56 6.76
C GLN A 652 -16.63 -22.91 7.03
N GLY A 653 -17.00 -24.20 6.92
CA GLY A 653 -18.33 -24.68 7.28
C GLY A 653 -18.69 -24.41 8.75
N ALA A 654 -17.77 -24.68 9.68
CA ALA A 654 -17.96 -24.40 11.10
C ALA A 654 -18.13 -22.90 11.39
N PHE A 655 -17.41 -22.04 10.67
CA PHE A 655 -17.59 -20.58 10.77
C PHE A 655 -19.01 -20.16 10.40
N PHE A 656 -19.54 -20.61 9.27
CA PHE A 656 -20.90 -20.23 8.84
C PHE A 656 -21.98 -20.81 9.78
N ALA A 657 -21.78 -22.02 10.31
CA ALA A 657 -22.71 -22.64 11.26
C ALA A 657 -22.73 -21.93 12.63
N ALA A 658 -21.58 -21.51 13.14
CA ALA A 658 -21.43 -20.94 14.49
C ALA A 658 -21.54 -19.41 14.56
N SER A 659 -21.21 -18.72 13.47
CA SER A 659 -21.24 -17.26 13.42
C SER A 659 -22.65 -16.72 13.13
N PRO A 660 -22.94 -15.46 13.49
CA PRO A 660 -24.24 -14.85 13.21
C PRO A 660 -24.42 -14.43 11.74
N VAL A 661 -23.44 -14.63 10.87
CA VAL A 661 -23.42 -14.11 9.49
C VAL A 661 -24.60 -14.60 8.67
N MET A 662 -24.86 -15.91 8.67
CA MET A 662 -25.96 -16.50 7.89
C MET A 662 -27.31 -15.90 8.29
N LYS A 663 -27.54 -15.83 9.59
CA LYS A 663 -28.79 -15.29 10.16
C LYS A 663 -28.94 -13.78 9.87
N ASN A 664 -27.87 -13.00 10.10
CA ASN A 664 -27.89 -11.54 9.93
C ASN A 664 -28.03 -11.13 8.46
N ALA A 665 -27.45 -11.93 7.55
CA ALA A 665 -27.52 -11.68 6.11
C ALA A 665 -28.75 -12.30 5.43
N GLY A 666 -29.56 -13.10 6.15
CA GLY A 666 -30.73 -13.80 5.58
C GLY A 666 -30.34 -14.81 4.48
N LEU A 667 -29.17 -15.42 4.60
CA LEU A 667 -28.65 -16.39 3.64
C LEU A 667 -29.17 -17.81 3.93
N SER A 668 -29.51 -18.54 2.88
CA SER A 668 -29.83 -19.97 2.98
C SER A 668 -28.58 -20.84 2.88
N GLU A 669 -28.64 -22.04 3.46
CA GLU A 669 -27.56 -23.02 3.35
C GLU A 669 -27.28 -23.41 1.88
N GLU A 670 -28.33 -23.52 1.05
CA GLU A 670 -28.21 -23.83 -0.38
C GLU A 670 -27.29 -22.83 -1.11
N LYS A 671 -27.52 -21.53 -0.94
CA LYS A 671 -26.67 -20.48 -1.54
C LYS A 671 -25.23 -20.53 -1.03
N LEU A 672 -25.04 -20.88 0.24
CA LEU A 672 -23.70 -21.07 0.79
C LEU A 672 -22.98 -22.23 0.12
N PHE A 673 -23.63 -23.38 -0.03
CA PHE A 673 -23.05 -24.55 -0.65
C PHE A 673 -22.73 -24.30 -2.14
N GLU A 674 -23.63 -23.67 -2.88
CA GLU A 674 -23.39 -23.24 -4.27
C GLU A 674 -22.13 -22.37 -4.42
N ALA A 675 -21.93 -21.39 -3.52
CA ALA A 675 -20.77 -20.51 -3.57
C ALA A 675 -19.46 -21.26 -3.22
N ILE A 676 -19.48 -22.14 -2.21
CA ILE A 676 -18.31 -22.95 -1.85
C ILE A 676 -17.96 -23.93 -2.99
N GLU A 677 -18.94 -24.58 -3.58
CA GLU A 677 -18.76 -25.51 -4.69
C GLU A 677 -18.16 -24.79 -5.91
N ALA A 678 -18.69 -23.63 -6.27
CA ALA A 678 -18.16 -22.83 -7.36
C ALA A 678 -16.68 -22.45 -7.15
N GLN A 679 -16.30 -22.05 -5.94
CA GLN A 679 -14.91 -21.74 -5.59
C GLN A 679 -13.99 -22.97 -5.67
N LEU A 680 -14.46 -24.12 -5.20
CA LEU A 680 -13.70 -25.37 -5.28
C LEU A 680 -13.48 -25.81 -6.73
N GLN A 681 -14.51 -25.71 -7.55
CA GLN A 681 -14.41 -26.02 -8.99
C GLN A 681 -13.47 -25.06 -9.72
N ALA A 682 -13.57 -23.77 -9.45
CA ALA A 682 -12.65 -22.76 -10.03
C ALA A 682 -11.18 -23.03 -9.66
N LYS A 683 -10.92 -23.51 -8.44
CA LYS A 683 -9.57 -23.71 -7.92
C LYS A 683 -8.96 -25.07 -8.26
N PHE A 684 -9.75 -26.11 -8.27
CA PHE A 684 -9.29 -27.50 -8.39
C PHE A 684 -9.76 -28.17 -9.69
N GLY A 685 -10.60 -27.51 -10.51
CA GLY A 685 -11.19 -28.05 -11.73
C GLY A 685 -12.00 -29.33 -11.44
N ALA A 686 -11.90 -30.30 -12.37
CA ALA A 686 -12.62 -31.57 -12.23
C ALA A 686 -12.20 -32.46 -11.02
N LYS A 687 -11.17 -32.05 -10.28
CA LYS A 687 -10.70 -32.69 -9.04
C LYS A 687 -11.33 -32.09 -7.78
N GLY A 688 -12.01 -30.96 -7.86
CA GLY A 688 -12.79 -30.33 -6.81
C GLY A 688 -14.23 -30.82 -6.83
#